data_17844ae85faed8026fda42559584dde5
#
_entry.id   17844ae85faed8026fda42559584dde5
#
_cell.length_a   1.000
_cell.length_b   1.000
_cell.length_c   1.000
_cell.angle_alpha   90.00
_cell.angle_beta   90.00
_cell.angle_gamma   90.00
#
_symmetry.space_group_name_H-M   'P 1'
#
loop_
_entity.id
_entity.type
_entity.pdbx_description
1 polymer ?
#
loop_
_entity_poly.entity_id
_entity_poly.type
_entity_poly.pdbx_seq_one_letter_code
_entity_poly.pdbx_strand_id
1 'polypeptide(L)'
;MTITLPDGSSRDLPEGSTVADLAASIGARLAQAAIAGRVDGDLVDTNRVLADGQAVEIVTDRSPEALHILRHSAAHVMAEAVKALFPEASFGIGPAIEDGFYYDFAVDRPFTPEDLEAIETRMREIEAQELPFVRSEIDRLEAHDAFEGEVFKQELIDELPEDAVISVYNQGQFTDLCRGPHVPSTGRIGAFKLMKVAGAYWRGDSKRPMLQRIYGTAWFSQKDLDAYLTRLEEAERRDHRKLGKELDLFSLHEEAGAGLPLYHPKGARVLRMIQEWLRAELYRRGYDEAITPHVYKADVWKISGHWDNYRENMYFFQVDEGDGRVNDYGIKPMNCPGHIMIYNNDVRSYRDLPWRLFEFGTVYRHELSGVVHGLMRARGFTQDDAHIFCTNEQVHDEVIAMLDLVDYVNGVFGFEYTAEVSTRPEKSIEGFDDMWEYATNELKRALDSRGMDYEINEGDGAFYGPKIDIKLRDAIGRTWQTATIQVDFNNPERFDMTYRTAENTEARPFMLHRTILGSMERFLGILIEHYAGAFPTWLAPVQAVIIPISDRHLDYAGEVRSQLAAANLRVEVYADNEPMRVKIAKAQGQKVPYMLVVGDKEAEAGTVGVRERTQGDIGAMAVDEFVSRVAAELPPSA
;
A
#
# COMPACT_ATOMS: atom_id res chain seq x y z
N MET A 1 -21.96 43.40 -8.02
CA MET A 1 -22.34 42.01 -7.83
C MET A 1 -21.92 41.55 -6.44
N THR A 2 -22.74 40.72 -5.82
CA THR A 2 -22.51 40.23 -4.46
C THR A 2 -22.09 38.74 -4.52
N ILE A 3 -20.99 38.40 -3.90
CA ILE A 3 -20.42 37.03 -3.87
C ILE A 3 -20.51 36.48 -2.45
N THR A 4 -20.90 35.21 -2.30
CA THR A 4 -20.98 34.52 -1.01
C THR A 4 -19.69 33.74 -0.76
N LEU A 5 -19.06 33.92 0.42
CA LEU A 5 -17.86 33.22 0.85
C LEU A 5 -18.20 31.94 1.65
N PRO A 6 -17.27 31.00 1.84
CA PRO A 6 -17.52 29.74 2.55
C PRO A 6 -17.98 29.89 4.00
N ASP A 7 -17.65 31.02 4.65
CA ASP A 7 -18.08 31.33 6.02
C ASP A 7 -19.50 31.97 6.07
N GLY A 8 -20.17 32.05 4.92
CA GLY A 8 -21.50 32.66 4.78
C GLY A 8 -21.49 34.20 4.69
N SER A 9 -20.34 34.84 4.77
CA SER A 9 -20.22 36.28 4.56
C SER A 9 -20.36 36.65 3.08
N SER A 10 -20.78 37.90 2.79
CA SER A 10 -20.92 38.39 1.43
C SER A 10 -19.87 39.46 1.13
N ARG A 11 -19.45 39.54 -0.13
CA ARG A 11 -18.54 40.57 -0.66
C ARG A 11 -19.15 41.22 -1.89
N ASP A 12 -19.13 42.58 -1.90
CA ASP A 12 -19.51 43.37 -3.06
C ASP A 12 -18.28 43.62 -3.93
N LEU A 13 -18.38 43.27 -5.19
CA LEU A 13 -17.34 43.47 -6.21
C LEU A 13 -17.90 44.23 -7.42
N PRO A 14 -17.07 44.95 -8.17
CA PRO A 14 -17.44 45.47 -9.48
C PRO A 14 -17.92 44.36 -10.42
N GLU A 15 -18.78 44.73 -11.37
CA GLU A 15 -19.19 43.80 -12.43
C GLU A 15 -17.99 43.45 -13.33
N GLY A 16 -17.84 42.17 -13.68
CA GLY A 16 -16.71 41.67 -14.45
C GLY A 16 -15.46 41.30 -13.62
N SER A 17 -15.53 41.40 -12.28
CA SER A 17 -14.43 40.94 -11.41
C SER A 17 -14.21 39.42 -11.51
N THR A 18 -12.98 39.01 -11.33
CA THR A 18 -12.52 37.60 -11.40
C THR A 18 -12.34 37.00 -10.00
N VAL A 19 -12.03 35.69 -9.94
CA VAL A 19 -11.61 35.01 -8.71
C VAL A 19 -10.35 35.67 -8.13
N ALA A 20 -9.41 36.10 -8.97
CA ALA A 20 -8.21 36.85 -8.54
C ALA A 20 -8.55 38.18 -7.91
N ASP A 21 -9.52 38.94 -8.49
CA ASP A 21 -9.98 40.23 -7.92
C ASP A 21 -10.67 40.04 -6.57
N LEU A 22 -11.45 38.94 -6.42
CA LEU A 22 -12.04 38.58 -5.13
C LEU A 22 -10.94 38.30 -4.10
N ALA A 23 -9.93 37.47 -4.44
CA ALA A 23 -8.82 37.20 -3.55
C ALA A 23 -8.06 38.46 -3.13
N ALA A 24 -7.82 39.37 -4.08
CA ALA A 24 -7.19 40.69 -3.82
C ALA A 24 -8.04 41.59 -2.91
N SER A 25 -9.37 41.58 -3.07
CA SER A 25 -10.29 42.34 -2.23
C SER A 25 -10.32 41.88 -0.78
N ILE A 26 -10.03 40.58 -0.53
CA ILE A 26 -9.97 40.00 0.81
C ILE A 26 -8.61 40.33 1.46
N GLY A 27 -7.51 40.22 0.70
CA GLY A 27 -6.21 40.59 1.21
C GLY A 27 -5.03 40.16 0.33
N ALA A 28 -3.94 40.93 0.39
CA ALA A 28 -2.76 40.74 -0.46
C ALA A 28 -2.10 39.35 -0.29
N ARG A 29 -2.11 38.78 0.93
CA ARG A 29 -1.57 37.42 1.17
C ARG A 29 -2.40 36.34 0.50
N LEU A 30 -3.72 36.47 0.53
CA LEU A 30 -4.62 35.53 -0.12
C LEU A 30 -4.49 35.63 -1.65
N ALA A 31 -4.42 36.85 -2.20
CA ALA A 31 -4.16 37.06 -3.62
C ALA A 31 -2.87 36.42 -4.10
N GLN A 32 -1.80 36.50 -3.29
CA GLN A 32 -0.51 35.86 -3.60
C GLN A 32 -0.59 34.33 -3.50
N ALA A 33 -1.34 33.78 -2.55
CA ALA A 33 -1.48 32.35 -2.34
C ALA A 33 -2.51 31.69 -3.29
N ALA A 34 -3.40 32.47 -3.90
CA ALA A 34 -4.44 31.97 -4.79
C ALA A 34 -3.86 31.30 -6.04
N ILE A 35 -4.32 30.07 -6.31
CA ILE A 35 -3.94 29.27 -7.48
C ILE A 35 -5.14 28.92 -8.36
N ALA A 36 -6.35 28.85 -7.79
CA ALA A 36 -7.61 28.58 -8.47
C ALA A 36 -8.78 29.13 -7.63
N GLY A 37 -10.00 28.94 -8.09
CA GLY A 37 -11.23 29.16 -7.34
C GLY A 37 -12.15 27.93 -7.39
N ARG A 38 -13.09 27.87 -6.44
CA ARG A 38 -14.23 26.96 -6.51
C ARG A 38 -15.47 27.82 -6.59
N VAL A 39 -16.20 27.76 -7.69
CA VAL A 39 -17.40 28.56 -7.96
C VAL A 39 -18.59 27.61 -8.05
N ASP A 40 -19.56 27.77 -7.15
CA ASP A 40 -20.75 26.90 -7.06
C ASP A 40 -20.42 25.39 -7.00
N GLY A 41 -19.25 25.04 -6.45
CA GLY A 41 -18.73 23.69 -6.32
C GLY A 41 -17.70 23.29 -7.37
N ASP A 42 -17.63 23.96 -8.52
CA ASP A 42 -16.72 23.65 -9.62
C ASP A 42 -15.37 24.36 -9.47
N LEU A 43 -14.28 23.62 -9.72
CA LEU A 43 -12.93 24.18 -9.76
C LEU A 43 -12.72 24.99 -11.06
N VAL A 44 -12.24 26.22 -10.91
CA VAL A 44 -12.03 27.18 -12.02
C VAL A 44 -10.70 27.93 -11.88
N ASP A 45 -10.21 28.48 -12.98
CA ASP A 45 -9.02 29.33 -12.99
C ASP A 45 -9.24 30.63 -12.23
N THR A 46 -8.15 31.26 -11.77
CA THR A 46 -8.21 32.56 -11.07
C THR A 46 -8.71 33.70 -11.94
N ASN A 47 -8.60 33.61 -13.27
CA ASN A 47 -9.09 34.58 -14.24
C ASN A 47 -10.58 34.40 -14.62
N ARG A 48 -11.27 33.41 -14.06
CA ARG A 48 -12.71 33.19 -14.26
C ARG A 48 -13.49 34.40 -13.78
N VAL A 49 -14.27 35.02 -14.69
CA VAL A 49 -15.19 36.11 -14.37
C VAL A 49 -16.35 35.58 -13.54
N LEU A 50 -16.64 36.28 -12.45
CA LEU A 50 -17.70 35.93 -11.50
C LEU A 50 -19.03 36.55 -11.91
N ALA A 51 -20.14 35.94 -11.45
CA ALA A 51 -21.50 36.45 -11.63
C ALA A 51 -22.15 36.73 -10.27
N ASP A 52 -23.19 37.55 -10.28
CA ASP A 52 -23.93 37.92 -9.07
C ASP A 52 -24.58 36.72 -8.40
N GLY A 53 -24.45 36.63 -7.08
CA GLY A 53 -25.05 35.59 -6.25
C GLY A 53 -24.25 34.27 -6.17
N GLN A 54 -23.10 34.14 -6.85
CA GLN A 54 -22.29 32.93 -6.81
C GLN A 54 -21.63 32.68 -5.43
N ALA A 55 -21.50 31.40 -5.07
CA ALA A 55 -20.70 30.97 -3.94
C ALA A 55 -19.26 30.70 -4.41
N VAL A 56 -18.28 31.37 -3.79
CA VAL A 56 -16.88 31.31 -4.24
C VAL A 56 -15.93 31.07 -3.09
N GLU A 57 -15.11 30.03 -3.24
CA GLU A 57 -13.98 29.72 -2.37
C GLU A 57 -12.66 29.93 -3.12
N ILE A 58 -11.68 30.54 -2.45
CA ILE A 58 -10.33 30.73 -3.01
C ILE A 58 -9.49 29.49 -2.69
N VAL A 59 -9.05 28.80 -3.73
CA VAL A 59 -8.12 27.67 -3.63
C VAL A 59 -6.70 28.20 -3.57
N THR A 60 -5.98 27.84 -2.51
CA THR A 60 -4.61 28.28 -2.24
C THR A 60 -3.64 27.12 -2.36
N ASP A 61 -2.34 27.39 -2.28
CA ASP A 61 -1.25 26.40 -2.23
C ASP A 61 -1.34 25.39 -1.06
N ARG A 62 -2.27 25.63 -0.10
CA ARG A 62 -2.53 24.73 1.05
C ARG A 62 -3.80 23.92 0.92
N SER A 63 -4.58 24.18 -0.10
CA SER A 63 -5.84 23.46 -0.34
C SER A 63 -5.56 22.02 -0.81
N PRO A 64 -6.42 21.04 -0.53
CA PRO A 64 -6.21 19.63 -0.90
C PRO A 64 -5.95 19.44 -2.40
N GLU A 65 -6.59 20.20 -3.26
CA GLU A 65 -6.49 20.12 -4.73
C GLU A 65 -5.23 20.81 -5.30
N ALA A 66 -4.54 21.57 -4.48
CA ALA A 66 -3.46 22.47 -4.93
C ALA A 66 -2.35 21.74 -5.69
N LEU A 67 -1.85 20.64 -5.17
CA LEU A 67 -0.81 19.85 -5.81
C LEU A 67 -1.29 19.22 -7.12
N HIS A 68 -2.56 18.83 -7.20
CA HIS A 68 -3.14 18.29 -8.43
C HIS A 68 -3.14 19.36 -9.55
N ILE A 69 -3.58 20.57 -9.26
CA ILE A 69 -3.60 21.71 -10.20
C ILE A 69 -2.17 22.08 -10.63
N LEU A 70 -1.23 22.13 -9.66
CA LEU A 70 0.18 22.39 -9.92
C LEU A 70 0.79 21.36 -10.87
N ARG A 71 0.60 20.08 -10.58
CA ARG A 71 1.14 18.93 -11.36
C ARG A 71 0.55 18.88 -12.75
N HIS A 72 -0.74 19.15 -12.89
CA HIS A 72 -1.40 19.28 -14.19
C HIS A 72 -0.78 20.42 -15.02
N SER A 73 -0.54 21.56 -14.41
CA SER A 73 0.11 22.69 -15.08
C SER A 73 1.57 22.40 -15.46
N ALA A 74 2.29 21.68 -14.59
CA ALA A 74 3.65 21.22 -14.89
C ALA A 74 3.70 20.24 -16.09
N ALA A 75 2.67 19.40 -16.26
CA ALA A 75 2.54 18.52 -17.42
C ALA A 75 2.43 19.32 -18.73
N HIS A 76 1.68 20.43 -18.73
CA HIS A 76 1.59 21.32 -19.89
C HIS A 76 2.92 22.04 -20.19
N VAL A 77 3.66 22.51 -19.17
CA VAL A 77 4.98 23.11 -19.34
C VAL A 77 5.97 22.07 -19.90
N MET A 78 5.89 20.82 -19.48
CA MET A 78 6.68 19.73 -20.06
C MET A 78 6.30 19.48 -21.53
N ALA A 79 5.01 19.49 -21.86
CA ALA A 79 4.55 19.31 -23.24
C ALA A 79 5.05 20.45 -24.15
N GLU A 80 4.98 21.71 -23.71
CA GLU A 80 5.56 22.85 -24.43
C GLU A 80 7.08 22.69 -24.65
N ALA A 81 7.81 22.25 -23.60
CA ALA A 81 9.25 22.01 -23.69
C ALA A 81 9.58 20.90 -24.70
N VAL A 82 8.80 19.81 -24.70
CA VAL A 82 8.95 18.73 -25.68
C VAL A 82 8.64 19.21 -27.09
N LYS A 83 7.56 19.99 -27.29
CA LYS A 83 7.23 20.55 -28.61
C LYS A 83 8.35 21.43 -29.18
N ALA A 84 8.99 22.22 -28.32
CA ALA A 84 10.09 23.09 -28.71
C ALA A 84 11.37 22.32 -29.11
N LEU A 85 11.68 21.20 -28.46
CA LEU A 85 12.87 20.41 -28.68
C LEU A 85 12.66 19.28 -29.71
N PHE A 86 11.43 18.77 -29.80
CA PHE A 86 11.03 17.66 -30.69
C PHE A 86 9.77 18.07 -31.47
N PRO A 87 9.90 18.92 -32.51
CA PRO A 87 8.76 19.45 -33.24
C PRO A 87 7.87 18.40 -33.90
N GLU A 88 8.43 17.23 -34.21
CA GLU A 88 7.74 16.09 -34.84
C GLU A 88 6.99 15.20 -33.83
N ALA A 89 7.11 15.47 -32.52
CA ALA A 89 6.39 14.71 -31.51
C ALA A 89 4.88 14.96 -31.62
N SER A 90 4.08 13.88 -31.58
CA SER A 90 2.61 13.96 -31.42
C SER A 90 2.22 13.74 -29.96
N PHE A 91 1.16 14.41 -29.53
CA PHE A 91 0.79 14.57 -28.13
C PHE A 91 -0.43 13.71 -27.77
N GLY A 92 -0.28 12.85 -26.76
CA GLY A 92 -1.35 12.09 -26.16
C GLY A 92 -2.07 12.86 -25.05
N ILE A 93 -1.98 12.36 -23.82
CA ILE A 93 -2.59 12.96 -22.60
C ILE A 93 -1.54 13.18 -21.52
N GLY A 94 -1.80 14.18 -20.66
CA GLY A 94 -0.91 14.60 -19.58
C GLY A 94 -1.61 14.85 -18.26
N PRO A 95 -2.17 13.82 -17.58
CA PRO A 95 -2.84 14.01 -16.29
C PRO A 95 -1.85 14.17 -15.14
N ALA A 96 -2.32 14.85 -14.08
CA ALA A 96 -1.71 14.74 -12.77
C ALA A 96 -2.01 13.37 -12.15
N ILE A 97 -1.07 12.88 -11.34
CA ILE A 97 -1.19 11.68 -10.52
C ILE A 97 -0.83 12.01 -9.06
N GLU A 98 -1.01 11.08 -8.14
CA GLU A 98 -0.88 11.32 -6.69
C GLU A 98 0.39 12.07 -6.29
N ASP A 99 1.58 11.62 -6.73
CA ASP A 99 2.87 12.25 -6.40
C ASP A 99 3.57 12.92 -7.59
N GLY A 100 2.86 13.16 -8.69
CA GLY A 100 3.50 13.74 -9.87
C GLY A 100 2.54 13.95 -11.03
N PHE A 101 3.09 13.86 -12.21
CA PHE A 101 2.36 13.96 -13.48
C PHE A 101 3.07 13.11 -14.52
N TYR A 102 2.40 12.85 -15.62
CA TYR A 102 3.04 12.32 -16.81
C TYR A 102 2.48 12.97 -18.08
N TYR A 103 3.15 12.75 -19.19
CA TYR A 103 2.61 13.05 -20.51
C TYR A 103 3.07 12.00 -21.50
N ASP A 104 2.17 11.60 -22.42
CA ASP A 104 2.38 10.59 -23.44
C ASP A 104 2.73 11.25 -24.77
N PHE A 105 3.84 10.81 -25.39
CA PHE A 105 4.34 11.33 -26.65
C PHE A 105 4.56 10.21 -27.65
N ALA A 106 4.16 10.40 -28.91
CA ALA A 106 4.61 9.59 -30.02
C ALA A 106 5.84 10.28 -30.63
N VAL A 107 6.96 9.60 -30.63
CA VAL A 107 8.25 10.09 -31.15
C VAL A 107 8.93 9.00 -31.95
N ASP A 108 9.77 9.39 -32.95
CA ASP A 108 10.45 8.46 -33.83
C ASP A 108 11.53 7.62 -33.13
N ARG A 109 12.10 8.12 -32.05
CA ARG A 109 13.05 7.42 -31.18
C ARG A 109 12.71 7.56 -29.71
N PRO A 110 13.07 6.57 -28.88
CA PRO A 110 12.90 6.70 -27.41
C PRO A 110 13.68 7.89 -26.84
N PHE A 111 13.11 8.54 -25.86
CA PHE A 111 13.81 9.56 -25.07
C PHE A 111 14.96 8.95 -24.26
N THR A 112 16.08 9.66 -24.21
CA THR A 112 17.26 9.30 -23.42
C THR A 112 17.31 10.09 -22.12
N PRO A 113 18.16 9.73 -21.14
CA PRO A 113 18.38 10.55 -19.95
C PRO A 113 18.82 12.00 -20.26
N GLU A 114 19.64 12.18 -21.30
CA GLU A 114 20.11 13.49 -21.77
C GLU A 114 18.96 14.32 -22.34
N ASP A 115 17.98 13.67 -23.01
CA ASP A 115 16.77 14.36 -23.47
C ASP A 115 15.94 14.86 -22.29
N LEU A 116 15.81 14.09 -21.19
CA LEU A 116 15.10 14.52 -19.98
C LEU A 116 15.77 15.75 -19.35
N GLU A 117 17.10 15.80 -19.30
CA GLU A 117 17.84 16.97 -18.79
C GLU A 117 17.62 18.21 -19.67
N ALA A 118 17.60 18.03 -21.00
CA ALA A 118 17.33 19.11 -21.95
C ALA A 118 15.88 19.63 -21.82
N ILE A 119 14.91 18.71 -21.70
CA ILE A 119 13.50 19.04 -21.51
C ILE A 119 13.32 19.78 -20.17
N GLU A 120 13.92 19.30 -19.08
CA GLU A 120 13.84 19.96 -17.76
C GLU A 120 14.47 21.37 -17.80
N THR A 121 15.59 21.53 -18.50
CA THR A 121 16.19 22.86 -18.72
C THR A 121 15.24 23.79 -19.47
N ARG A 122 14.60 23.29 -20.53
CA ARG A 122 13.63 24.07 -21.30
C ARG A 122 12.37 24.42 -20.48
N MET A 123 11.91 23.51 -19.63
CA MET A 123 10.81 23.77 -18.69
C MET A 123 11.15 24.94 -17.76
N ARG A 124 12.39 25.01 -17.22
CA ARG A 124 12.84 26.13 -16.38
C ARG A 124 12.87 27.47 -17.15
N GLU A 125 13.24 27.44 -18.43
CA GLU A 125 13.19 28.64 -19.27
C GLU A 125 11.75 29.12 -19.49
N ILE A 126 10.78 28.20 -19.64
CA ILE A 126 9.36 28.53 -19.80
C ILE A 126 8.79 29.04 -18.47
N GLU A 127 9.13 28.40 -17.34
CA GLU A 127 8.75 28.87 -16.00
C GLU A 127 9.18 30.32 -15.79
N ALA A 128 10.43 30.66 -16.12
CA ALA A 128 11.00 32.00 -15.94
C ALA A 128 10.33 33.08 -16.82
N GLN A 129 9.55 32.71 -17.81
CA GLN A 129 8.80 33.66 -18.66
C GLN A 129 7.49 34.10 -18.01
N GLU A 130 7.04 33.44 -16.94
CA GLU A 130 5.79 33.75 -16.20
C GLU A 130 4.55 33.84 -17.11
N LEU A 131 4.47 33.01 -18.15
CA LEU A 131 3.39 33.01 -19.13
C LEU A 131 2.04 32.66 -18.48
N PRO A 132 0.97 33.40 -18.74
CA PRO A 132 -0.36 33.09 -18.21
C PRO A 132 -0.91 31.80 -18.89
N PHE A 133 -1.65 30.99 -18.12
CA PHE A 133 -2.53 29.97 -18.68
C PHE A 133 -3.87 30.62 -19.05
N VAL A 134 -4.22 30.57 -20.33
CA VAL A 134 -5.44 31.21 -20.84
C VAL A 134 -6.39 30.16 -21.37
N ARG A 135 -7.53 29.99 -20.71
CA ARG A 135 -8.61 29.11 -21.14
C ARG A 135 -9.45 29.76 -22.22
N SER A 136 -9.76 29.01 -23.26
CA SER A 136 -10.73 29.39 -24.31
C SER A 136 -11.67 28.23 -24.58
N GLU A 137 -12.92 28.56 -24.87
CA GLU A 137 -13.91 27.57 -25.34
C GLU A 137 -14.02 27.72 -26.86
N ILE A 138 -13.97 26.61 -27.58
CA ILE A 138 -13.99 26.56 -29.02
C ILE A 138 -15.01 25.51 -29.47
N ASP A 139 -15.51 25.67 -30.69
CA ASP A 139 -16.39 24.66 -31.26
C ASP A 139 -15.59 23.44 -31.79
N ARG A 140 -16.32 22.38 -32.18
CA ARG A 140 -15.68 21.13 -32.63
C ARG A 140 -14.88 21.32 -33.92
N LEU A 141 -15.31 22.18 -34.84
CA LEU A 141 -14.58 22.45 -36.08
C LEU A 141 -13.29 23.21 -35.78
N GLU A 142 -13.38 24.25 -34.96
CA GLU A 142 -12.22 25.01 -34.47
C GLU A 142 -11.24 24.12 -33.73
N ALA A 143 -11.74 23.13 -32.94
CA ALA A 143 -10.90 22.17 -32.25
C ALA A 143 -10.15 21.25 -33.22
N HIS A 144 -10.81 20.74 -34.26
CA HIS A 144 -10.16 19.95 -35.30
C HIS A 144 -9.10 20.73 -36.05
N ASP A 145 -9.36 21.99 -36.37
CA ASP A 145 -8.39 22.88 -37.03
C ASP A 145 -7.20 23.19 -36.12
N ALA A 146 -7.45 23.46 -34.84
CA ALA A 146 -6.39 23.77 -33.85
C ALA A 146 -5.43 22.61 -33.60
N PHE A 147 -5.90 21.38 -33.76
CA PHE A 147 -5.12 20.15 -33.57
C PHE A 147 -4.90 19.38 -34.88
N GLU A 148 -4.85 20.08 -36.03
CA GLU A 148 -4.54 19.47 -37.31
C GLU A 148 -3.18 18.73 -37.26
N GLY A 149 -3.16 17.44 -37.61
CA GLY A 149 -1.96 16.58 -37.55
C GLY A 149 -1.73 15.90 -36.18
N GLU A 150 -2.40 16.28 -35.12
CA GLU A 150 -2.28 15.65 -33.79
C GLU A 150 -3.30 14.49 -33.67
N VAL A 151 -2.96 13.32 -34.20
CA VAL A 151 -3.85 12.15 -34.33
C VAL A 151 -4.56 11.78 -33.01
N PHE A 152 -3.85 11.80 -31.90
CA PHE A 152 -4.41 11.43 -30.59
C PHE A 152 -5.37 12.50 -30.05
N LYS A 153 -5.09 13.79 -30.30
CA LYS A 153 -6.00 14.89 -29.91
C LYS A 153 -7.26 14.88 -30.77
N GLN A 154 -7.14 14.61 -32.06
CA GLN A 154 -8.29 14.44 -32.97
C GLN A 154 -9.22 13.33 -32.47
N GLU A 155 -8.67 12.18 -32.11
CA GLU A 155 -9.43 11.06 -31.56
C GLU A 155 -10.15 11.43 -30.24
N LEU A 156 -9.49 12.18 -29.36
CA LEU A 156 -10.10 12.66 -28.11
C LEU A 156 -11.28 13.60 -28.37
N ILE A 157 -11.15 14.49 -29.37
CA ILE A 157 -12.21 15.41 -29.78
C ILE A 157 -13.42 14.64 -30.36
N ASP A 158 -13.16 13.62 -31.19
CA ASP A 158 -14.21 12.81 -31.81
C ASP A 158 -15.08 12.04 -30.78
N GLU A 159 -14.46 11.65 -29.67
CA GLU A 159 -15.17 10.90 -28.62
C GLU A 159 -15.94 11.75 -27.61
N LEU A 160 -15.75 13.06 -27.62
CA LEU A 160 -16.53 13.93 -26.74
C LEU A 160 -18.01 13.90 -27.15
N PRO A 161 -18.96 13.93 -26.20
CA PRO A 161 -20.39 14.08 -26.50
C PRO A 161 -20.64 15.30 -27.40
N GLU A 162 -21.71 15.26 -28.23
CA GLU A 162 -22.01 16.35 -29.17
C GLU A 162 -22.24 17.70 -28.48
N ASP A 163 -22.76 17.68 -27.26
CA ASP A 163 -23.07 18.83 -26.41
C ASP A 163 -21.93 19.22 -25.45
N ALA A 164 -20.79 18.53 -25.50
CA ALA A 164 -19.66 18.83 -24.62
C ALA A 164 -19.02 20.17 -24.95
N VAL A 165 -18.77 20.97 -23.92
CA VAL A 165 -17.93 22.17 -24.04
C VAL A 165 -16.48 21.76 -24.25
N ILE A 166 -15.90 22.13 -25.41
CA ILE A 166 -14.50 21.88 -25.72
C ILE A 166 -13.70 23.07 -25.26
N SER A 167 -12.77 22.85 -24.34
CA SER A 167 -11.86 23.87 -23.85
C SER A 167 -10.43 23.58 -24.21
N VAL A 168 -9.69 24.62 -24.54
CA VAL A 168 -8.25 24.61 -24.79
C VAL A 168 -7.56 25.62 -23.88
N TYR A 169 -6.32 25.31 -23.57
CA TYR A 169 -5.45 26.21 -22.81
C TYR A 169 -4.26 26.63 -23.64
N ASN A 170 -4.01 27.93 -23.64
CA ASN A 170 -2.85 28.53 -24.29
C ASN A 170 -1.86 29.00 -23.23
N GLN A 171 -0.59 28.68 -23.43
CA GLN A 171 0.54 29.24 -22.70
C GLN A 171 1.63 29.60 -23.71
N GLY A 172 1.95 30.87 -23.84
CA GLY A 172 2.86 31.33 -24.89
C GLY A 172 2.39 30.95 -26.30
N GLN A 173 3.15 30.07 -26.97
CA GLN A 173 2.81 29.56 -28.31
C GLN A 173 2.29 28.10 -28.27
N PHE A 174 2.13 27.52 -27.10
CA PHE A 174 1.65 26.15 -26.95
C PHE A 174 0.14 26.16 -26.62
N THR A 175 -0.59 25.30 -27.33
CA THR A 175 -2.02 25.07 -27.12
C THR A 175 -2.26 23.61 -26.83
N ASP A 176 -3.06 23.31 -25.81
CA ASP A 176 -3.45 21.95 -25.48
C ASP A 176 -4.94 21.81 -25.23
N LEU A 177 -5.49 20.63 -25.58
CA LEU A 177 -6.88 20.23 -25.27
C LEU A 177 -6.97 19.85 -23.79
N CYS A 178 -7.68 20.63 -23.00
CA CYS A 178 -7.69 20.47 -21.56
C CYS A 178 -8.93 21.07 -20.89
N ARG A 179 -9.37 20.48 -19.77
CA ARG A 179 -10.49 20.98 -18.97
C ARG A 179 -10.04 21.99 -17.90
N GLY A 180 -8.79 21.98 -17.50
CA GLY A 180 -8.27 22.78 -16.40
C GLY A 180 -8.74 22.32 -15.02
N PRO A 181 -8.66 23.18 -13.96
CA PRO A 181 -7.96 24.46 -14.02
C PRO A 181 -6.45 24.33 -13.98
N HIS A 182 -5.78 25.45 -14.24
CA HIS A 182 -4.33 25.61 -14.13
C HIS A 182 -3.95 26.67 -13.10
N VAL A 183 -2.67 26.63 -12.68
CA VAL A 183 -2.10 27.74 -11.90
C VAL A 183 -2.10 29.04 -12.73
N PRO A 184 -2.08 30.24 -12.13
CA PRO A 184 -2.23 31.51 -12.85
C PRO A 184 -1.20 31.75 -13.95
N SER A 185 0.04 31.27 -13.79
CA SER A 185 1.10 31.41 -14.78
C SER A 185 2.15 30.28 -14.63
N THR A 186 2.98 30.12 -15.67
CA THR A 186 4.11 29.14 -15.64
C THR A 186 5.09 29.44 -14.50
N GLY A 187 5.25 30.70 -14.09
CA GLY A 187 6.07 31.08 -12.93
C GLY A 187 5.55 30.60 -11.58
N ARG A 188 4.34 30.01 -11.53
CA ARG A 188 3.76 29.41 -10.32
C ARG A 188 4.00 27.91 -10.21
N ILE A 189 4.70 27.31 -11.18
CA ILE A 189 4.99 25.86 -11.18
C ILE A 189 5.87 25.46 -10.00
N GLY A 190 6.78 26.34 -9.53
CA GLY A 190 7.64 26.07 -8.37
C GLY A 190 8.77 25.08 -8.69
N ALA A 191 8.99 24.11 -7.82
CA ALA A 191 10.05 23.12 -7.98
C ALA A 191 9.55 21.85 -8.68
N PHE A 192 10.24 21.39 -9.71
CA PHE A 192 9.89 20.17 -10.44
C PHE A 192 11.13 19.34 -10.81
N LYS A 193 10.90 18.06 -11.11
CA LYS A 193 11.90 17.12 -11.56
C LYS A 193 11.30 16.12 -12.55
N LEU A 194 11.95 15.89 -13.69
CA LEU A 194 11.61 14.77 -14.56
C LEU A 194 12.27 13.48 -14.02
N MET A 195 11.51 12.41 -13.93
CA MET A 195 11.88 11.22 -13.18
C MET A 195 12.37 10.08 -14.07
N LYS A 196 11.53 9.67 -15.04
CA LYS A 196 11.81 8.51 -15.90
C LYS A 196 10.97 8.53 -17.17
N VAL A 197 11.38 7.69 -18.12
CA VAL A 197 10.60 7.36 -19.32
C VAL A 197 10.13 5.91 -19.23
N ALA A 198 8.93 5.64 -19.73
CA ALA A 198 8.39 4.29 -19.89
C ALA A 198 7.58 4.20 -21.19
N GLY A 199 7.51 3.00 -21.79
CA GLY A 199 6.54 2.71 -22.84
C GLY A 199 5.13 2.60 -22.26
N ALA A 200 4.15 3.18 -22.94
CA ALA A 200 2.74 3.07 -22.59
C ALA A 200 1.88 2.90 -23.85
N TYR A 201 1.09 1.85 -23.90
CA TYR A 201 0.13 1.71 -24.99
C TYR A 201 -0.96 2.77 -24.90
N TRP A 202 -1.32 3.37 -26.04
CA TRP A 202 -2.40 4.34 -26.09
C TRP A 202 -3.67 3.76 -25.47
N ARG A 203 -4.20 4.43 -24.46
CA ARG A 203 -5.37 4.00 -23.65
C ARG A 203 -5.24 2.63 -22.97
N GLY A 204 -4.01 2.17 -22.76
CA GLY A 204 -3.76 0.87 -22.13
C GLY A 204 -4.05 -0.35 -23.01
N ASP A 205 -4.41 -0.16 -24.27
CA ASP A 205 -4.68 -1.26 -25.21
C ASP A 205 -3.40 -1.67 -25.94
N SER A 206 -2.93 -2.90 -25.67
CA SER A 206 -1.71 -3.46 -26.27
C SER A 206 -1.75 -3.62 -27.80
N LYS A 207 -2.92 -3.46 -28.43
CA LYS A 207 -3.10 -3.48 -29.88
C LYS A 207 -2.93 -2.09 -30.52
N ARG A 208 -2.83 -1.04 -29.71
CA ARG A 208 -2.68 0.35 -30.14
C ARG A 208 -1.21 0.79 -30.11
N PRO A 209 -0.86 1.95 -30.73
CA PRO A 209 0.50 2.45 -30.74
C PRO A 209 1.09 2.56 -29.32
N MET A 210 2.37 2.19 -29.19
CA MET A 210 3.14 2.40 -27.97
C MET A 210 3.73 3.80 -28.00
N LEU A 211 3.35 4.61 -27.01
CA LEU A 211 3.84 5.96 -26.78
C LEU A 211 4.99 5.95 -25.75
N GLN A 212 5.77 7.02 -25.75
CA GLN A 212 6.76 7.28 -24.72
C GLN A 212 6.14 8.16 -23.63
N ARG A 213 6.05 7.64 -22.42
CA ARG A 213 5.52 8.33 -21.25
C ARG A 213 6.65 8.91 -20.44
N ILE A 214 6.71 10.24 -20.33
CA ILE A 214 7.64 10.93 -19.43
C ILE A 214 6.91 11.17 -18.10
N TYR A 215 7.49 10.70 -17.00
CA TYR A 215 7.03 10.97 -15.64
C TYR A 215 7.80 12.14 -15.03
N GLY A 216 7.10 13.02 -14.35
CA GLY A 216 7.65 14.12 -13.57
C GLY A 216 6.95 14.29 -12.23
N THR A 217 7.52 15.12 -11.37
CA THR A 217 6.89 15.57 -10.12
C THR A 217 7.04 17.07 -10.00
N ALA A 218 6.08 17.74 -9.33
CA ALA A 218 6.11 19.16 -9.06
C ALA A 218 5.59 19.48 -7.65
N TRP A 219 6.21 20.48 -7.01
CA TRP A 219 5.99 20.90 -5.64
C TRP A 219 6.06 22.42 -5.54
N PHE A 220 5.33 23.02 -4.59
CA PHE A 220 5.34 24.48 -4.42
C PHE A 220 6.67 25.02 -3.93
N SER A 221 7.51 24.19 -3.31
CA SER A 221 8.84 24.62 -2.85
C SER A 221 9.93 23.60 -3.16
N GLN A 222 11.17 24.08 -3.32
CA GLN A 222 12.35 23.21 -3.47
C GLN A 222 12.54 22.27 -2.27
N LYS A 223 12.23 22.75 -1.06
CA LYS A 223 12.30 21.95 0.16
C LYS A 223 11.38 20.73 0.10
N ASP A 224 10.16 20.89 -0.42
CA ASP A 224 9.21 19.78 -0.52
C ASP A 224 9.63 18.79 -1.62
N LEU A 225 10.17 19.29 -2.74
CA LEU A 225 10.76 18.45 -3.79
C LEU A 225 11.95 17.65 -3.24
N ASP A 226 12.87 18.29 -2.53
CA ASP A 226 14.05 17.61 -1.95
C ASP A 226 13.64 16.56 -0.92
N ALA A 227 12.63 16.84 -0.10
CA ALA A 227 12.07 15.88 0.84
C ALA A 227 11.45 14.68 0.12
N TYR A 228 10.72 14.91 -0.97
CA TYR A 228 10.16 13.85 -1.82
C TYR A 228 11.24 12.98 -2.47
N LEU A 229 12.26 13.59 -3.07
CA LEU A 229 13.38 12.87 -3.70
C LEU A 229 14.15 12.03 -2.67
N THR A 230 14.43 12.60 -1.49
CA THR A 230 15.06 11.86 -0.38
C THR A 230 14.21 10.66 0.05
N ARG A 231 12.88 10.83 0.11
CA ARG A 231 11.95 9.72 0.43
C ARG A 231 11.99 8.62 -0.63
N LEU A 232 12.10 8.97 -1.92
CA LEU A 232 12.24 7.98 -3.00
C LEU A 232 13.56 7.22 -2.93
N GLU A 233 14.69 7.91 -2.70
CA GLU A 233 16.00 7.28 -2.52
C GLU A 233 16.00 6.32 -1.32
N GLU A 234 15.40 6.73 -0.19
CA GLU A 234 15.22 5.86 0.95
C GLU A 234 14.33 4.65 0.64
N ALA A 235 13.25 4.84 -0.14
CA ALA A 235 12.39 3.75 -0.56
C ALA A 235 13.15 2.73 -1.43
N GLU A 236 13.96 3.19 -2.39
CA GLU A 236 14.79 2.33 -3.22
C GLU A 236 15.87 1.60 -2.40
N ARG A 237 16.50 2.29 -1.46
CA ARG A 237 17.50 1.71 -0.55
C ARG A 237 16.91 0.62 0.35
N ARG A 238 15.64 0.77 0.73
CA ARG A 238 14.92 -0.16 1.62
C ARG A 238 14.13 -1.24 0.88
N ASP A 239 14.10 -1.22 -0.44
CA ASP A 239 13.31 -2.17 -1.25
C ASP A 239 13.54 -3.61 -0.78
N HIS A 240 12.45 -4.28 -0.38
CA HIS A 240 12.49 -5.64 0.16
C HIS A 240 13.07 -6.66 -0.82
N ARG A 241 12.96 -6.43 -2.15
CA ARG A 241 13.52 -7.32 -3.18
C ARG A 241 15.05 -7.25 -3.20
N LYS A 242 15.59 -6.03 -3.04
CA LYS A 242 17.03 -5.80 -2.94
C LYS A 242 17.59 -6.35 -1.62
N LEU A 243 17.03 -5.89 -0.50
CA LEU A 243 17.45 -6.34 0.83
C LEU A 243 17.21 -7.84 1.07
N GLY A 244 16.11 -8.39 0.54
CA GLY A 244 15.81 -9.80 0.62
C GLY A 244 16.87 -10.68 -0.04
N LYS A 245 17.38 -10.23 -1.20
CA LYS A 245 18.50 -10.88 -1.89
C LYS A 245 19.82 -10.70 -1.13
N GLU A 246 20.16 -9.47 -0.70
CA GLU A 246 21.40 -9.15 0.03
C GLU A 246 21.50 -9.90 1.38
N LEU A 247 20.38 -10.07 2.07
CA LEU A 247 20.27 -10.74 3.36
C LEU A 247 19.95 -12.23 3.26
N ASP A 248 19.83 -12.77 2.05
CA ASP A 248 19.53 -14.18 1.79
C ASP A 248 18.20 -14.64 2.42
N LEU A 249 17.13 -13.84 2.26
CA LEU A 249 15.83 -14.12 2.87
C LEU A 249 14.90 -14.89 1.94
N PHE A 250 14.82 -14.50 0.66
CA PHE A 250 13.96 -15.12 -0.34
C PHE A 250 14.43 -14.84 -1.76
N SER A 251 13.88 -15.60 -2.70
CA SER A 251 14.08 -15.39 -4.15
C SER A 251 12.79 -15.58 -4.93
N LEU A 252 12.76 -15.02 -6.14
CA LEU A 252 11.68 -15.16 -7.12
C LEU A 252 12.30 -15.74 -8.40
N HIS A 253 11.67 -16.78 -8.95
CA HIS A 253 12.15 -17.49 -10.12
C HIS A 253 11.05 -17.62 -11.17
N GLU A 254 11.41 -17.41 -12.44
CA GLU A 254 10.44 -17.56 -13.54
C GLU A 254 9.91 -18.98 -13.65
N GLU A 255 10.76 -19.97 -13.38
CA GLU A 255 10.42 -21.40 -13.41
C GLU A 255 9.38 -21.78 -12.34
N ALA A 256 9.34 -21.08 -11.21
CA ALA A 256 8.32 -21.27 -10.19
C ALA A 256 7.02 -20.55 -10.56
N GLY A 257 7.11 -19.52 -11.38
CA GLY A 257 6.01 -18.63 -11.75
C GLY A 257 6.01 -17.29 -11.01
N ALA A 258 5.49 -16.26 -11.66
CA ALA A 258 5.44 -14.93 -11.09
C ALA A 258 4.57 -14.89 -9.82
N GLY A 259 5.07 -14.24 -8.76
CA GLY A 259 4.35 -14.08 -7.49
C GLY A 259 4.32 -15.33 -6.61
N LEU A 260 5.26 -16.25 -6.80
CA LEU A 260 5.45 -17.43 -5.96
C LEU A 260 6.85 -17.36 -5.32
N PRO A 261 7.00 -16.73 -4.14
CA PRO A 261 8.29 -16.56 -3.49
C PRO A 261 8.82 -17.88 -2.91
N LEU A 262 10.13 -18.11 -3.03
CA LEU A 262 10.85 -19.17 -2.37
C LEU A 262 11.62 -18.60 -1.18
N TYR A 263 11.31 -19.05 0.03
CA TYR A 263 11.98 -18.59 1.24
C TYR A 263 13.25 -19.39 1.50
N HIS A 264 14.35 -18.66 1.67
CA HIS A 264 15.62 -19.24 2.10
C HIS A 264 15.60 -19.51 3.61
N PRO A 265 16.55 -20.27 4.17
CA PRO A 265 16.52 -20.64 5.59
C PRO A 265 16.39 -19.46 6.56
N LYS A 266 17.01 -18.31 6.26
CA LYS A 266 16.90 -17.10 7.08
C LYS A 266 15.52 -16.49 7.01
N GLY A 267 14.94 -16.35 5.82
CA GLY A 267 13.59 -15.81 5.64
C GLY A 267 12.51 -16.71 6.24
N ALA A 268 12.62 -18.04 5.99
CA ALA A 268 11.73 -19.02 6.59
C ALA A 268 11.75 -18.97 8.12
N ARG A 269 12.93 -18.74 8.71
CA ARG A 269 13.08 -18.58 10.16
C ARG A 269 12.36 -17.34 10.68
N VAL A 270 12.50 -16.19 10.00
CA VAL A 270 11.76 -14.96 10.38
C VAL A 270 10.27 -15.20 10.34
N LEU A 271 9.74 -15.79 9.26
CA LEU A 271 8.31 -16.11 9.15
C LEU A 271 7.83 -17.02 10.27
N ARG A 272 8.61 -18.08 10.60
CA ARG A 272 8.28 -18.99 11.70
C ARG A 272 8.22 -18.27 13.05
N MET A 273 9.17 -17.43 13.35
CA MET A 273 9.17 -16.65 14.60
C MET A 273 7.95 -15.76 14.73
N ILE A 274 7.54 -15.09 13.65
CA ILE A 274 6.32 -14.28 13.64
C ILE A 274 5.09 -15.18 13.88
N GLN A 275 4.99 -16.31 13.18
CA GLN A 275 3.87 -17.23 13.33
C GLN A 275 3.80 -17.83 14.74
N GLU A 276 4.91 -18.24 15.32
CA GLU A 276 4.97 -18.84 16.67
C GLU A 276 4.60 -17.81 17.74
N TRP A 277 5.11 -16.58 17.61
CA TRP A 277 4.75 -15.49 18.50
C TRP A 277 3.25 -15.16 18.42
N LEU A 278 2.69 -14.97 17.22
CA LEU A 278 1.27 -14.65 17.05
C LEU A 278 0.38 -15.83 17.46
N ARG A 279 0.79 -17.09 17.20
CA ARG A 279 0.08 -18.29 17.63
C ARG A 279 -0.09 -18.33 19.14
N ALA A 280 0.99 -18.06 19.89
CA ALA A 280 0.94 -18.03 21.36
C ALA A 280 -0.04 -16.95 21.86
N GLU A 281 -0.04 -15.78 21.25
CA GLU A 281 -0.97 -14.71 21.59
C GLU A 281 -2.43 -15.07 21.26
N LEU A 282 -2.67 -15.73 20.12
CA LEU A 282 -4.01 -16.16 19.74
C LEU A 282 -4.57 -17.23 20.69
N TYR A 283 -3.77 -18.22 21.08
CA TYR A 283 -4.18 -19.20 22.10
C TYR A 283 -4.50 -18.55 23.42
N ARG A 284 -3.70 -17.58 23.86
CA ARG A 284 -3.97 -16.82 25.10
C ARG A 284 -5.30 -16.05 25.06
N ARG A 285 -5.72 -15.64 23.85
CA ARG A 285 -7.02 -14.95 23.62
C ARG A 285 -8.17 -15.91 23.32
N GLY A 286 -7.96 -17.22 23.48
CA GLY A 286 -9.01 -18.23 23.33
C GLY A 286 -9.37 -18.56 21.89
N TYR A 287 -8.41 -18.46 20.97
CA TYR A 287 -8.55 -18.99 19.60
C TYR A 287 -8.09 -20.43 19.54
N ASP A 288 -8.75 -21.25 18.73
CA ASP A 288 -8.35 -22.61 18.38
C ASP A 288 -7.73 -22.63 16.97
N GLU A 289 -6.63 -23.37 16.79
CA GLU A 289 -5.99 -23.48 15.48
C GLU A 289 -6.65 -24.56 14.64
N ALA A 290 -6.98 -24.23 13.39
CA ALA A 290 -7.42 -25.16 12.36
C ALA A 290 -6.37 -25.29 11.26
N ILE A 291 -6.41 -26.39 10.52
CA ILE A 291 -5.61 -26.62 9.30
C ILE A 291 -6.55 -27.18 8.24
N THR A 292 -6.66 -26.48 7.11
CA THR A 292 -7.56 -26.87 6.04
C THR A 292 -6.83 -27.25 4.75
N PRO A 293 -7.39 -28.14 3.90
CA PRO A 293 -6.78 -28.52 2.64
C PRO A 293 -6.60 -27.34 1.68
N HIS A 294 -5.62 -27.43 0.80
CA HIS A 294 -5.41 -26.41 -0.25
C HIS A 294 -6.34 -26.59 -1.45
N VAL A 295 -6.87 -27.80 -1.65
CA VAL A 295 -7.66 -28.17 -2.83
C VAL A 295 -9.04 -28.63 -2.38
N TYR A 296 -10.09 -28.12 -3.04
CA TYR A 296 -11.48 -28.48 -2.81
C TYR A 296 -12.19 -28.78 -4.13
N LYS A 297 -13.27 -29.59 -4.07
CA LYS A 297 -14.21 -29.70 -5.20
C LYS A 297 -14.83 -28.35 -5.50
N ALA A 298 -15.07 -28.07 -6.78
CA ALA A 298 -15.61 -26.80 -7.24
C ALA A 298 -16.99 -26.44 -6.63
N ASP A 299 -17.73 -27.44 -6.17
CA ASP A 299 -19.04 -27.24 -5.55
C ASP A 299 -18.99 -26.40 -4.27
N VAL A 300 -17.90 -26.47 -3.51
CA VAL A 300 -17.68 -25.62 -2.34
C VAL A 300 -17.66 -24.13 -2.73
N TRP A 301 -17.05 -23.83 -3.87
CA TRP A 301 -16.95 -22.47 -4.39
C TRP A 301 -18.25 -21.95 -5.00
N LYS A 302 -19.11 -22.85 -5.48
CA LYS A 302 -20.47 -22.51 -5.92
C LYS A 302 -21.37 -22.18 -4.72
N ILE A 303 -21.31 -22.98 -3.65
CA ILE A 303 -22.05 -22.72 -2.42
C ILE A 303 -21.65 -21.37 -1.83
N SER A 304 -20.36 -21.10 -1.66
CA SER A 304 -19.86 -19.87 -1.07
C SER A 304 -20.03 -18.62 -1.95
N GLY A 305 -20.42 -18.77 -3.22
CA GLY A 305 -20.56 -17.66 -4.18
C GLY A 305 -19.25 -17.19 -4.82
N HIS A 306 -18.14 -17.79 -4.49
CA HIS A 306 -16.85 -17.43 -5.12
C HIS A 306 -16.83 -17.80 -6.61
N TRP A 307 -17.54 -18.84 -7.03
CA TRP A 307 -17.64 -19.23 -8.42
C TRP A 307 -18.22 -18.13 -9.31
N ASP A 308 -19.20 -17.40 -8.81
CA ASP A 308 -19.90 -16.37 -9.59
C ASP A 308 -19.22 -15.00 -9.49
N ASN A 309 -18.60 -14.69 -8.33
CA ASN A 309 -18.08 -13.36 -8.04
C ASN A 309 -16.55 -13.26 -8.07
N TYR A 310 -15.82 -14.40 -8.07
CA TYR A 310 -14.36 -14.40 -7.89
C TYR A 310 -13.61 -15.38 -8.79
N ARG A 311 -14.30 -16.03 -9.73
CA ARG A 311 -13.77 -17.11 -10.57
C ARG A 311 -12.51 -16.71 -11.36
N GLU A 312 -12.45 -15.50 -11.86
CA GLU A 312 -11.31 -15.00 -12.65
C GLU A 312 -10.00 -14.96 -11.85
N ASN A 313 -10.12 -14.87 -10.53
CA ASN A 313 -8.98 -14.85 -9.61
C ASN A 313 -8.67 -16.23 -9.01
N MET A 314 -9.22 -17.32 -9.54
CA MET A 314 -9.03 -18.67 -9.01
C MET A 314 -8.33 -19.59 -9.99
N TYR A 315 -7.64 -20.60 -9.46
CA TYR A 315 -7.07 -21.71 -10.23
C TYR A 315 -7.99 -22.92 -10.16
N PHE A 316 -8.41 -23.41 -11.33
CA PHE A 316 -9.23 -24.62 -11.47
C PHE A 316 -8.54 -25.65 -12.33
N PHE A 317 -8.82 -26.92 -12.06
CA PHE A 317 -8.35 -28.07 -12.84
C PHE A 317 -9.32 -29.22 -12.74
N GLN A 318 -9.26 -30.11 -13.71
CA GLN A 318 -10.10 -31.30 -13.78
C GLN A 318 -9.33 -32.53 -13.31
N VAL A 319 -10.01 -33.40 -12.57
CA VAL A 319 -9.47 -34.69 -12.14
C VAL A 319 -10.37 -35.78 -12.66
N ASP A 320 -9.79 -36.72 -13.43
CA ASP A 320 -10.45 -37.95 -13.82
C ASP A 320 -10.31 -38.97 -12.67
N GLU A 321 -11.45 -39.35 -12.08
CA GLU A 321 -11.48 -40.27 -10.94
C GLU A 321 -11.25 -41.75 -11.36
N GLY A 322 -11.07 -42.02 -12.66
CA GLY A 322 -10.78 -43.36 -13.20
C GLY A 322 -12.00 -44.29 -13.35
N ASP A 323 -13.20 -43.79 -13.02
CA ASP A 323 -14.49 -44.51 -13.17
C ASP A 323 -15.41 -43.85 -14.22
N GLY A 324 -14.85 -42.99 -15.08
CA GLY A 324 -15.57 -42.23 -16.09
C GLY A 324 -16.17 -40.93 -15.57
N ARG A 325 -15.96 -40.55 -14.31
CA ARG A 325 -16.35 -39.27 -13.74
C ARG A 325 -15.16 -38.30 -13.78
N VAL A 326 -15.43 -37.09 -14.27
CA VAL A 326 -14.50 -35.97 -14.25
C VAL A 326 -15.04 -34.93 -13.26
N ASN A 327 -14.30 -34.61 -12.24
CA ASN A 327 -14.65 -33.60 -11.25
C ASN A 327 -13.79 -32.34 -11.41
N ASP A 328 -14.42 -31.18 -11.28
CA ASP A 328 -13.73 -29.90 -11.20
C ASP A 328 -13.25 -29.67 -9.76
N TYR A 329 -11.98 -29.29 -9.63
CA TYR A 329 -11.37 -28.89 -8.38
C TYR A 329 -10.82 -27.46 -8.50
N GLY A 330 -10.74 -26.77 -7.37
CA GLY A 330 -10.11 -25.45 -7.27
C GLY A 330 -9.10 -25.39 -6.14
N ILE A 331 -8.02 -24.65 -6.35
CA ILE A 331 -7.11 -24.29 -5.28
C ILE A 331 -7.74 -23.14 -4.48
N LYS A 332 -7.71 -23.23 -3.15
CA LYS A 332 -8.40 -22.26 -2.29
C LYS A 332 -7.87 -20.84 -2.46
N PRO A 333 -8.73 -19.86 -2.80
CA PRO A 333 -8.39 -18.43 -2.78
C PRO A 333 -8.63 -17.79 -1.41
N MET A 334 -9.37 -18.48 -0.53
CA MET A 334 -9.78 -18.08 0.81
C MET A 334 -9.92 -19.30 1.71
N ASN A 335 -9.83 -19.12 3.04
CA ASN A 335 -9.89 -20.20 4.03
C ASN A 335 -11.29 -20.41 4.61
N CYS A 336 -12.18 -19.43 4.51
CA CYS A 336 -13.50 -19.41 5.15
C CYS A 336 -14.36 -20.67 4.92
N PRO A 337 -14.48 -21.29 3.72
CA PRO A 337 -15.30 -22.48 3.57
C PRO A 337 -14.79 -23.68 4.37
N GLY A 338 -13.48 -23.79 4.57
CA GLY A 338 -12.88 -24.84 5.41
C GLY A 338 -13.31 -24.72 6.86
N HIS A 339 -13.26 -23.52 7.44
CA HIS A 339 -13.69 -23.27 8.82
C HIS A 339 -15.20 -23.46 8.99
N ILE A 340 -16.00 -23.09 7.98
CA ILE A 340 -17.45 -23.32 7.98
C ILE A 340 -17.75 -24.84 8.01
N MET A 341 -17.06 -25.64 7.21
CA MET A 341 -17.24 -27.10 7.23
C MET A 341 -16.86 -27.70 8.58
N ILE A 342 -15.82 -27.18 9.26
CA ILE A 342 -15.46 -27.58 10.63
C ILE A 342 -16.56 -27.17 11.60
N TYR A 343 -17.13 -25.96 11.46
CA TYR A 343 -18.24 -25.53 12.30
C TYR A 343 -19.46 -26.46 12.17
N ASN A 344 -19.84 -26.81 10.96
CA ASN A 344 -21.00 -27.63 10.63
C ASN A 344 -20.81 -29.13 10.93
N ASN A 345 -19.62 -29.56 11.37
CA ASN A 345 -19.36 -30.96 11.70
C ASN A 345 -20.11 -31.43 12.97
N ASP A 346 -20.52 -30.49 13.84
CA ASP A 346 -21.25 -30.78 15.07
C ASP A 346 -22.39 -29.77 15.29
N VAL A 347 -23.39 -30.17 16.10
CA VAL A 347 -24.45 -29.29 16.56
C VAL A 347 -23.89 -28.34 17.61
N ARG A 348 -23.89 -27.05 17.32
CA ARG A 348 -23.43 -25.99 18.24
C ARG A 348 -24.58 -25.46 19.11
N SER A 349 -24.26 -25.00 20.30
CA SER A 349 -25.18 -24.29 21.18
C SER A 349 -24.68 -22.87 21.45
N TYR A 350 -25.56 -22.00 21.93
CA TYR A 350 -25.19 -20.63 22.33
C TYR A 350 -24.06 -20.58 23.39
N ARG A 351 -23.81 -21.69 24.10
CA ARG A 351 -22.74 -21.79 25.11
C ARG A 351 -21.38 -22.03 24.50
N ASP A 352 -21.35 -22.52 23.24
CA ASP A 352 -20.13 -22.77 22.49
C ASP A 352 -19.67 -21.50 21.76
N LEU A 353 -20.47 -20.43 21.77
CA LEU A 353 -20.22 -19.16 21.11
C LEU A 353 -19.81 -18.06 22.11
N PRO A 354 -18.86 -17.17 21.78
CA PRO A 354 -18.18 -17.09 20.48
C PRO A 354 -17.14 -18.19 20.33
N TRP A 355 -17.10 -18.84 19.16
CA TRP A 355 -16.05 -19.80 18.82
C TRP A 355 -15.09 -19.19 17.79
N ARG A 356 -13.81 -19.13 18.13
CA ARG A 356 -12.79 -18.44 17.38
C ARG A 356 -11.82 -19.45 16.78
N LEU A 357 -11.87 -19.65 15.46
CA LEU A 357 -10.93 -20.50 14.71
C LEU A 357 -9.92 -19.61 13.97
N PHE A 358 -8.65 -19.99 13.98
CA PHE A 358 -7.63 -19.37 13.14
C PHE A 358 -6.80 -20.43 12.40
N GLU A 359 -6.18 -20.03 11.28
CA GLU A 359 -5.11 -20.80 10.64
C GLU A 359 -4.10 -19.86 9.99
N PHE A 360 -2.84 -20.28 9.92
CA PHE A 360 -1.90 -19.71 8.96
C PHE A 360 -2.16 -20.38 7.61
N GLY A 361 -3.20 -19.92 6.94
CA GLY A 361 -3.79 -20.55 5.77
C GLY A 361 -3.16 -20.04 4.47
N THR A 362 -2.49 -20.91 3.73
CA THR A 362 -1.94 -20.57 2.41
C THR A 362 -3.04 -20.61 1.37
N VAL A 363 -3.19 -19.50 0.64
CA VAL A 363 -4.17 -19.31 -0.41
C VAL A 363 -3.49 -18.90 -1.72
N TYR A 364 -4.20 -19.09 -2.83
CA TYR A 364 -3.67 -18.81 -4.17
C TYR A 364 -4.67 -18.00 -4.98
N ARG A 365 -4.20 -16.89 -5.54
CA ARG A 365 -5.03 -15.99 -6.36
C ARG A 365 -4.37 -15.74 -7.70
N HIS A 366 -5.13 -15.86 -8.77
CA HIS A 366 -4.68 -15.57 -10.12
C HIS A 366 -4.61 -14.06 -10.34
N GLU A 367 -3.53 -13.45 -9.83
CA GLU A 367 -3.23 -12.04 -10.07
C GLU A 367 -2.64 -11.85 -11.48
N LEU A 368 -3.02 -10.77 -12.17
CA LEU A 368 -2.43 -10.42 -13.46
C LEU A 368 -0.92 -10.18 -13.32
N SER A 369 -0.14 -10.57 -14.32
CA SER A 369 1.34 -10.46 -14.26
C SER A 369 1.84 -9.03 -14.01
N GLY A 370 1.15 -8.03 -14.56
CA GLY A 370 1.52 -6.61 -14.43
C GLY A 370 1.31 -6.00 -13.04
N VAL A 371 0.58 -6.68 -12.15
CA VAL A 371 0.29 -6.17 -10.80
C VAL A 371 1.06 -6.89 -9.69
N VAL A 372 1.75 -7.99 -10.04
CA VAL A 372 2.59 -8.74 -9.08
C VAL A 372 3.85 -7.93 -8.75
N HIS A 373 4.16 -7.81 -7.44
CA HIS A 373 5.27 -6.98 -6.98
C HIS A 373 5.95 -7.59 -5.74
N GLY A 374 7.01 -8.36 -5.95
CA GLY A 374 7.80 -8.97 -4.87
C GLY A 374 6.94 -9.74 -3.86
N LEU A 375 7.12 -9.46 -2.58
CA LEU A 375 6.29 -9.97 -1.49
C LEU A 375 5.01 -9.14 -1.25
N MET A 376 4.94 -7.91 -1.76
CA MET A 376 3.81 -6.99 -1.51
C MET A 376 2.52 -7.45 -2.19
N ARG A 377 2.63 -8.07 -3.37
CA ARG A 377 1.51 -8.66 -4.10
C ARG A 377 1.93 -9.95 -4.78
N ALA A 378 1.60 -11.07 -4.15
CA ALA A 378 1.96 -12.42 -4.53
C ALA A 378 0.73 -13.21 -5.02
N ARG A 379 0.95 -14.27 -5.80
CA ARG A 379 -0.10 -15.20 -6.24
C ARG A 379 -0.32 -16.34 -5.25
N GLY A 380 0.71 -16.74 -4.52
CA GLY A 380 0.64 -17.69 -3.42
C GLY A 380 1.08 -16.98 -2.14
N PHE A 381 0.24 -16.95 -1.12
CA PHE A 381 0.53 -16.29 0.13
C PHE A 381 -0.22 -16.90 1.31
N THR A 382 0.32 -16.70 2.50
CA THR A 382 -0.22 -17.25 3.74
C THR A 382 -0.85 -16.13 4.56
N GLN A 383 -2.11 -16.29 4.95
CA GLN A 383 -2.83 -15.36 5.81
C GLN A 383 -2.82 -15.86 7.26
N ASP A 384 -2.77 -14.92 8.22
CA ASP A 384 -3.12 -15.16 9.62
C ASP A 384 -4.65 -15.08 9.79
N ASP A 385 -5.34 -15.92 9.06
CA ASP A 385 -6.80 -15.85 8.87
C ASP A 385 -7.54 -16.43 10.06
N ALA A 386 -8.60 -15.77 10.49
CA ALA A 386 -9.47 -16.28 11.54
C ALA A 386 -10.94 -15.98 11.26
N HIS A 387 -11.78 -16.88 11.77
CA HIS A 387 -13.22 -16.81 11.67
C HIS A 387 -13.84 -16.99 13.05
N ILE A 388 -14.59 -16.00 13.46
CA ILE A 388 -15.29 -16.00 14.75
C ILE A 388 -16.77 -16.21 14.48
N PHE A 389 -17.32 -17.30 15.03
CA PHE A 389 -18.74 -17.60 14.99
C PHE A 389 -19.35 -17.12 16.28
N CYS A 390 -20.33 -16.20 16.20
CA CYS A 390 -20.89 -15.55 17.39
C CYS A 390 -22.38 -15.30 17.24
N THR A 391 -23.04 -14.99 18.34
CA THR A 391 -24.43 -14.50 18.31
C THR A 391 -24.45 -13.02 17.93
N ASN A 392 -25.65 -12.51 17.61
CA ASN A 392 -25.83 -11.11 17.28
C ASN A 392 -25.31 -10.17 18.40
N GLU A 393 -25.61 -10.51 19.67
CA GLU A 393 -25.25 -9.71 20.83
C GLU A 393 -23.73 -9.67 21.07
N GLN A 394 -22.99 -10.66 20.55
CA GLN A 394 -21.54 -10.79 20.72
C GLN A 394 -20.73 -10.04 19.66
N VAL A 395 -21.34 -9.63 18.52
CA VAL A 395 -20.63 -8.99 17.40
C VAL A 395 -19.80 -7.80 17.85
N HIS A 396 -20.39 -6.89 18.62
CA HIS A 396 -19.73 -5.68 19.11
C HIS A 396 -18.48 -5.99 19.95
N ASP A 397 -18.61 -6.87 20.92
CA ASP A 397 -17.53 -7.21 21.86
C ASP A 397 -16.40 -7.95 21.13
N GLU A 398 -16.74 -8.80 20.16
CA GLU A 398 -15.73 -9.50 19.33
C GLU A 398 -14.98 -8.53 18.42
N VAL A 399 -15.66 -7.53 17.84
CA VAL A 399 -14.96 -6.48 17.05
C VAL A 399 -14.00 -5.68 17.93
N ILE A 400 -14.41 -5.30 19.15
CA ILE A 400 -13.51 -4.63 20.12
C ILE A 400 -12.29 -5.51 20.43
N ALA A 401 -12.50 -6.80 20.71
CA ALA A 401 -11.41 -7.73 21.03
C ALA A 401 -10.41 -7.88 19.85
N MET A 402 -10.91 -7.83 18.61
CA MET A 402 -10.05 -7.83 17.41
C MET A 402 -9.27 -6.52 17.26
N LEU A 403 -9.89 -5.37 17.54
CA LEU A 403 -9.20 -4.07 17.55
C LEU A 403 -8.12 -4.00 18.64
N ASP A 404 -8.36 -4.60 19.83
CA ASP A 404 -7.33 -4.74 20.87
C ASP A 404 -6.13 -5.58 20.41
N LEU A 405 -6.38 -6.63 19.64
CA LEU A 405 -5.31 -7.43 19.05
C LEU A 405 -4.53 -6.65 17.97
N VAL A 406 -5.21 -5.82 17.15
CA VAL A 406 -4.58 -4.92 16.19
C VAL A 406 -3.62 -3.95 16.89
N ASP A 407 -4.08 -3.29 17.96
CA ASP A 407 -3.26 -2.37 18.77
C ASP A 407 -2.03 -3.06 19.34
N TYR A 408 -2.22 -4.23 19.94
CA TYR A 408 -1.12 -5.00 20.52
C TYR A 408 -0.06 -5.37 19.49
N VAL A 409 -0.49 -5.93 18.35
CA VAL A 409 0.43 -6.36 17.30
C VAL A 409 1.18 -5.19 16.70
N ASN A 410 0.48 -4.10 16.35
CA ASN A 410 1.13 -2.92 15.80
C ASN A 410 2.11 -2.28 16.79
N GLY A 411 1.76 -2.26 18.08
CA GLY A 411 2.65 -1.78 19.14
C GLY A 411 3.95 -2.58 19.26
N VAL A 412 3.91 -3.91 19.11
CA VAL A 412 5.11 -4.78 19.14
C VAL A 412 6.07 -4.47 18.01
N PHE A 413 5.56 -4.18 16.81
CA PHE A 413 6.40 -3.85 15.64
C PHE A 413 6.69 -2.36 15.47
N GLY A 414 6.08 -1.49 16.31
CA GLY A 414 6.29 -0.05 16.28
C GLY A 414 5.63 0.66 15.12
N PHE A 415 4.49 0.15 14.64
CA PHE A 415 3.71 0.75 13.57
C PHE A 415 2.64 1.72 14.08
N GLU A 416 2.54 2.87 13.41
CA GLU A 416 1.35 3.71 13.44
C GLU A 416 0.36 3.21 12.38
N TYR A 417 -0.93 3.40 12.59
CA TYR A 417 -1.95 2.99 11.64
C TYR A 417 -3.17 3.92 11.65
N THR A 418 -3.97 3.83 10.59
CA THR A 418 -5.29 4.47 10.45
C THR A 418 -6.35 3.41 10.16
N ALA A 419 -7.61 3.71 10.48
CA ALA A 419 -8.74 2.84 10.22
C ALA A 419 -9.67 3.44 9.16
N GLU A 420 -10.25 2.59 8.33
CA GLU A 420 -11.32 2.94 7.40
C GLU A 420 -12.49 1.98 7.57
N VAL A 421 -13.72 2.48 7.46
CA VAL A 421 -14.94 1.67 7.37
C VAL A 421 -15.41 1.62 5.94
N SER A 422 -15.31 0.46 5.31
CA SER A 422 -15.76 0.23 3.94
C SER A 422 -17.21 -0.26 3.93
N THR A 423 -18.07 0.47 3.21
CA THR A 423 -19.51 0.23 3.16
C THR A 423 -19.92 -0.63 1.96
N ARG A 424 -21.21 -0.84 1.79
CA ARG A 424 -21.79 -1.74 0.77
C ARG A 424 -21.39 -1.36 -0.66
N PRO A 425 -20.83 -2.28 -1.47
CA PRO A 425 -20.53 -2.03 -2.88
C PRO A 425 -21.78 -2.15 -3.75
N GLU A 426 -21.74 -1.57 -4.98
CA GLU A 426 -22.82 -1.70 -5.96
C GLU A 426 -23.15 -3.18 -6.29
N LYS A 427 -22.09 -4.00 -6.45
CA LYS A 427 -22.22 -5.45 -6.63
C LYS A 427 -22.15 -6.15 -5.27
N SER A 428 -23.28 -6.28 -4.62
CA SER A 428 -23.42 -6.98 -3.34
C SER A 428 -24.60 -7.95 -3.39
N ILE A 429 -24.68 -8.83 -2.37
CA ILE A 429 -25.84 -9.71 -2.21
C ILE A 429 -27.11 -8.87 -2.00
N GLU A 430 -28.19 -9.30 -2.63
CA GLU A 430 -29.52 -8.68 -2.50
C GLU A 430 -30.29 -9.23 -1.29
N GLY A 431 -31.25 -8.44 -0.78
CA GLY A 431 -32.23 -8.90 0.21
C GLY A 431 -31.76 -8.88 1.68
N PHE A 432 -30.65 -8.21 2.01
CA PHE A 432 -30.09 -8.12 3.36
C PHE A 432 -29.88 -6.66 3.82
N ASP A 433 -30.72 -5.72 3.43
CA ASP A 433 -30.53 -4.30 3.68
C ASP A 433 -30.39 -3.97 5.18
N ASP A 434 -31.29 -4.51 6.02
CA ASP A 434 -31.25 -4.32 7.47
C ASP A 434 -29.96 -4.88 8.09
N MET A 435 -29.43 -5.99 7.55
CA MET A 435 -28.21 -6.62 8.06
C MET A 435 -26.96 -5.82 7.65
N TRP A 436 -26.97 -5.23 6.45
CA TRP A 436 -25.91 -4.32 6.01
C TRP A 436 -25.82 -3.08 6.92
N GLU A 437 -26.99 -2.47 7.21
CA GLU A 437 -27.07 -1.31 8.10
C GLU A 437 -26.62 -1.68 9.52
N TYR A 438 -27.15 -2.76 10.07
CA TYR A 438 -26.77 -3.26 11.38
C TYR A 438 -25.26 -3.51 11.48
N ALA A 439 -24.69 -4.32 10.58
CA ALA A 439 -23.28 -4.67 10.60
C ALA A 439 -22.37 -3.44 10.46
N THR A 440 -22.72 -2.49 9.56
CA THR A 440 -21.96 -1.26 9.39
C THR A 440 -21.98 -0.40 10.66
N ASN A 441 -23.14 -0.30 11.32
CA ASN A 441 -23.29 0.47 12.55
C ASN A 441 -22.52 -0.17 13.72
N GLU A 442 -22.49 -1.52 13.82
CA GLU A 442 -21.69 -2.21 14.85
C GLU A 442 -20.18 -1.97 14.68
N LEU A 443 -19.67 -1.98 13.43
CA LEU A 443 -18.28 -1.64 13.16
C LEU A 443 -17.94 -0.21 13.58
N LYS A 444 -18.78 0.77 13.21
CA LYS A 444 -18.61 2.18 13.61
C LYS A 444 -18.67 2.33 15.12
N ARG A 445 -19.68 1.71 15.76
CA ARG A 445 -19.85 1.76 17.23
C ARG A 445 -18.63 1.21 17.97
N ALA A 446 -18.01 0.15 17.46
CA ALA A 446 -16.79 -0.41 18.05
C ALA A 446 -15.61 0.58 17.97
N LEU A 447 -15.40 1.23 16.84
CA LEU A 447 -14.37 2.26 16.67
C LEU A 447 -14.64 3.49 17.57
N ASP A 448 -15.89 3.96 17.60
CA ASP A 448 -16.32 5.09 18.45
C ASP A 448 -16.11 4.77 19.95
N SER A 449 -16.45 3.54 20.38
CA SER A 449 -16.27 3.09 21.78
C SER A 449 -14.82 3.11 22.23
N ARG A 450 -13.88 2.99 21.28
CA ARG A 450 -12.44 3.08 21.53
C ARG A 450 -11.86 4.48 21.33
N GLY A 451 -12.67 5.44 20.86
CA GLY A 451 -12.21 6.78 20.50
C GLY A 451 -11.22 6.77 19.34
N MET A 452 -11.36 5.83 18.43
CA MET A 452 -10.50 5.73 17.23
C MET A 452 -11.09 6.59 16.12
N ASP A 453 -10.24 7.43 15.53
CA ASP A 453 -10.58 8.17 14.31
C ASP A 453 -10.58 7.20 13.12
N TYR A 454 -11.56 7.35 12.23
CA TYR A 454 -11.67 6.55 11.02
C TYR A 454 -12.28 7.34 9.86
N GLU A 455 -11.98 6.92 8.65
CA GLU A 455 -12.58 7.43 7.42
C GLU A 455 -13.66 6.46 6.92
N ILE A 456 -14.64 6.99 6.18
CA ILE A 456 -15.65 6.18 5.48
C ILE A 456 -15.20 5.99 4.04
N ASN A 457 -15.02 4.75 3.62
CA ASN A 457 -14.75 4.38 2.24
C ASN A 457 -16.02 3.77 1.62
N GLU A 458 -16.79 4.61 0.95
CA GLU A 458 -18.08 4.20 0.39
C GLU A 458 -17.90 3.23 -0.77
N GLY A 459 -18.63 2.11 -0.71
CA GLY A 459 -18.67 1.14 -1.80
C GLY A 459 -17.49 0.17 -1.88
N ASP A 460 -16.54 0.17 -0.93
CA ASP A 460 -15.36 -0.71 -0.93
C ASP A 460 -15.51 -1.95 -0.01
N GLY A 461 -16.70 -2.21 0.52
CA GLY A 461 -16.99 -3.40 1.31
C GLY A 461 -16.86 -4.69 0.49
N ALA A 462 -16.79 -5.84 1.18
CA ALA A 462 -16.89 -7.12 0.50
C ALA A 462 -18.32 -7.34 -0.05
N PHE A 463 -18.48 -8.19 -1.07
CA PHE A 463 -19.81 -8.47 -1.62
C PHE A 463 -20.78 -9.09 -0.60
N TYR A 464 -20.26 -9.62 0.51
CA TYR A 464 -20.98 -10.34 1.58
C TYR A 464 -21.08 -9.58 2.91
N GLY A 465 -20.44 -8.40 3.05
CA GLY A 465 -20.56 -7.61 4.27
C GLY A 465 -19.59 -6.42 4.35
N PRO A 466 -19.83 -5.48 5.29
CA PRO A 466 -18.97 -4.33 5.55
C PRO A 466 -17.69 -4.74 6.27
N LYS A 467 -16.67 -3.89 6.22
CA LYS A 467 -15.36 -4.16 6.83
C LYS A 467 -14.73 -2.93 7.46
N ILE A 468 -13.86 -3.16 8.44
CA ILE A 468 -12.83 -2.22 8.88
C ILE A 468 -11.52 -2.64 8.22
N ASP A 469 -10.88 -1.72 7.52
CA ASP A 469 -9.52 -1.87 6.99
C ASP A 469 -8.54 -1.05 7.82
N ILE A 470 -7.44 -1.69 8.22
CA ILE A 470 -6.33 -1.05 8.94
C ILE A 470 -5.18 -0.83 7.99
N LYS A 471 -4.74 0.42 7.90
CA LYS A 471 -3.63 0.85 7.05
C LYS A 471 -2.43 1.23 7.90
N LEU A 472 -1.38 0.41 7.86
CA LEU A 472 -0.10 0.69 8.52
C LEU A 472 0.62 1.84 7.82
N ARG A 473 1.33 2.67 8.60
CA ARG A 473 2.30 3.62 8.10
C ARG A 473 3.72 3.08 8.33
N ASP A 474 4.49 2.92 7.25
CA ASP A 474 5.88 2.48 7.36
C ASP A 474 6.85 3.64 7.72
N ALA A 475 8.13 3.30 7.93
CA ALA A 475 9.17 4.25 8.36
C ALA A 475 9.44 5.41 7.37
N ILE A 476 8.95 5.32 6.12
CA ILE A 476 9.07 6.37 5.11
C ILE A 476 7.71 6.99 4.73
N GLY A 477 6.68 6.71 5.54
CA GLY A 477 5.36 7.33 5.46
C GLY A 477 4.41 6.74 4.42
N ARG A 478 4.72 5.57 3.79
CA ARG A 478 3.79 4.87 2.90
C ARG A 478 2.76 4.10 3.72
N THR A 479 1.55 4.00 3.21
CA THR A 479 0.45 3.27 3.84
C THR A 479 0.26 1.91 3.18
N TRP A 480 0.01 0.87 4.01
CA TRP A 480 -0.19 -0.51 3.59
C TRP A 480 -1.39 -1.11 4.29
N GLN A 481 -2.38 -1.57 3.55
CA GLN A 481 -3.48 -2.33 4.13
C GLN A 481 -2.96 -3.69 4.62
N THR A 482 -3.19 -3.98 5.90
CA THR A 482 -2.79 -5.22 6.57
C THR A 482 -3.98 -5.89 7.27
N ALA A 483 -4.40 -5.39 8.43
CA ALA A 483 -5.52 -5.98 9.13
C ALA A 483 -6.85 -5.63 8.46
N THR A 484 -7.75 -6.59 8.47
CA THR A 484 -9.13 -6.42 8.01
C THR A 484 -10.05 -7.16 8.97
N ILE A 485 -11.14 -6.52 9.38
CA ILE A 485 -12.22 -7.09 10.18
C ILE A 485 -13.51 -6.97 9.37
N GLN A 486 -14.17 -8.09 9.05
CA GLN A 486 -15.36 -8.12 8.21
C GLN A 486 -16.50 -8.82 8.93
N VAL A 487 -17.71 -8.29 8.80
CA VAL A 487 -18.93 -8.93 9.31
C VAL A 487 -19.65 -9.63 8.16
N ASP A 488 -19.82 -10.93 8.27
CA ASP A 488 -20.44 -11.78 7.25
C ASP A 488 -21.71 -12.42 7.81
N PHE A 489 -22.83 -12.09 7.20
CA PHE A 489 -24.14 -12.69 7.46
C PHE A 489 -24.62 -13.55 6.29
N ASN A 490 -23.89 -13.59 5.17
CA ASN A 490 -24.24 -14.32 3.95
C ASN A 490 -23.78 -15.78 3.99
N ASN A 491 -22.50 -16.05 4.35
CA ASN A 491 -22.02 -17.42 4.40
C ASN A 491 -22.76 -18.28 5.41
N PRO A 492 -23.12 -17.79 6.62
CA PRO A 492 -23.99 -18.55 7.53
C PRO A 492 -25.30 -19.00 6.89
N GLU A 493 -25.95 -18.17 6.05
CA GLU A 493 -27.14 -18.53 5.30
C GLU A 493 -26.85 -19.56 4.20
N ARG A 494 -25.84 -19.33 3.37
CA ARG A 494 -25.51 -20.18 2.21
C ARG A 494 -25.05 -21.58 2.59
N PHE A 495 -24.38 -21.73 3.72
CA PHE A 495 -23.90 -23.02 4.25
C PHE A 495 -24.84 -23.63 5.29
N ASP A 496 -26.04 -23.06 5.46
CA ASP A 496 -27.05 -23.51 6.42
C ASP A 496 -26.50 -23.70 7.84
N MET A 497 -25.70 -22.74 8.29
CA MET A 497 -25.10 -22.78 9.62
C MET A 497 -26.15 -22.46 10.68
N THR A 498 -26.19 -23.24 11.75
CA THR A 498 -27.12 -22.99 12.87
C THR A 498 -26.46 -23.26 14.23
N TYR A 499 -27.05 -22.68 15.27
CA TYR A 499 -26.76 -23.03 16.67
C TYR A 499 -28.07 -23.12 17.46
N ARG A 500 -28.06 -23.88 18.55
CA ARG A 500 -29.19 -23.97 19.49
C ARG A 500 -29.17 -22.81 20.46
N THR A 501 -30.28 -22.07 20.54
CA THR A 501 -30.50 -20.99 21.51
C THR A 501 -30.77 -21.50 22.92
N ALA A 502 -30.86 -20.61 23.88
CA ALA A 502 -31.23 -20.95 25.26
C ALA A 502 -32.66 -21.56 25.35
N GLU A 503 -33.54 -21.16 24.43
CA GLU A 503 -34.92 -21.65 24.30
C GLU A 503 -35.00 -22.96 23.50
N ASN A 504 -33.86 -23.57 23.15
CA ASN A 504 -33.74 -24.77 22.33
C ASN A 504 -34.37 -24.63 20.91
N THR A 505 -34.35 -23.42 20.38
CA THR A 505 -34.67 -23.14 18.97
C THR A 505 -33.40 -23.06 18.14
N GLU A 506 -33.50 -23.07 16.83
CA GLU A 506 -32.37 -22.82 15.92
C GLU A 506 -32.27 -21.34 15.58
N ALA A 507 -31.04 -20.84 15.59
CA ALA A 507 -30.70 -19.50 15.12
C ALA A 507 -29.44 -19.55 14.26
N ARG A 508 -29.25 -18.55 13.39
CA ARG A 508 -28.04 -18.41 12.56
C ARG A 508 -26.99 -17.59 13.30
N PRO A 509 -25.72 -18.03 13.32
CA PRO A 509 -24.64 -17.23 13.85
C PRO A 509 -24.28 -16.10 12.87
N PHE A 510 -23.66 -15.04 13.39
CA PHE A 510 -22.79 -14.17 12.61
C PHE A 510 -21.43 -14.82 12.45
N MET A 511 -20.76 -14.51 11.34
CA MET A 511 -19.40 -14.90 11.10
C MET A 511 -18.55 -13.63 10.92
N LEU A 512 -17.50 -13.50 11.73
CA LEU A 512 -16.56 -12.40 11.61
C LEU A 512 -15.27 -12.95 11.01
N HIS A 513 -14.79 -12.33 9.93
CA HIS A 513 -13.50 -12.65 9.32
C HIS A 513 -12.48 -11.65 9.83
N ARG A 514 -11.28 -12.12 10.13
CA ARG A 514 -10.19 -11.22 10.50
C ARG A 514 -8.84 -11.73 10.04
N THR A 515 -8.03 -10.80 9.55
CA THR A 515 -6.58 -10.91 9.49
C THR A 515 -5.97 -9.75 10.28
N ILE A 516 -4.82 -9.95 10.92
CA ILE A 516 -4.08 -8.88 11.63
C ILE A 516 -2.87 -8.45 10.81
N LEU A 517 -2.08 -9.41 10.36
CA LEU A 517 -0.91 -9.16 9.50
C LEU A 517 -1.29 -9.05 8.01
N GLY A 518 -2.46 -9.56 7.65
CA GLY A 518 -2.93 -9.70 6.29
C GLY A 518 -2.29 -10.91 5.60
N SER A 519 -1.30 -10.73 4.75
CA SER A 519 -0.45 -11.82 4.26
C SER A 519 0.92 -11.78 4.91
N MET A 520 1.43 -12.95 5.30
CA MET A 520 2.77 -13.11 5.87
C MET A 520 3.85 -12.59 4.92
N GLU A 521 3.64 -12.76 3.62
CA GLU A 521 4.52 -12.27 2.55
C GLU A 521 4.60 -10.75 2.55
N ARG A 522 3.44 -10.09 2.45
CA ARG A 522 3.36 -8.61 2.48
C ARG A 522 3.91 -8.07 3.80
N PHE A 523 3.53 -8.66 4.91
CA PHE A 523 4.00 -8.23 6.21
C PHE A 523 5.53 -8.37 6.36
N LEU A 524 6.12 -9.48 5.90
CA LEU A 524 7.57 -9.63 5.86
C LEU A 524 8.22 -8.58 4.96
N GLY A 525 7.65 -8.32 3.78
CA GLY A 525 8.12 -7.26 2.89
C GLY A 525 8.11 -5.89 3.58
N ILE A 526 7.02 -5.54 4.26
CA ILE A 526 6.88 -4.31 5.05
C ILE A 526 7.95 -4.27 6.16
N LEU A 527 8.16 -5.35 6.91
CA LEU A 527 9.16 -5.40 7.97
C LEU A 527 10.59 -5.24 7.44
N ILE A 528 10.93 -5.86 6.31
CA ILE A 528 12.25 -5.69 5.67
C ILE A 528 12.47 -4.21 5.34
N GLU A 529 11.49 -3.54 4.77
CA GLU A 529 11.58 -2.12 4.39
C GLU A 529 11.53 -1.20 5.61
N HIS A 530 10.67 -1.47 6.59
CA HIS A 530 10.55 -0.69 7.83
C HIS A 530 11.85 -0.68 8.61
N TYR A 531 12.44 -1.84 8.85
CA TYR A 531 13.70 -1.98 9.57
C TYR A 531 14.94 -1.83 8.67
N ALA A 532 14.79 -1.58 7.37
CA ALA A 532 15.90 -1.58 6.41
C ALA A 532 16.76 -2.87 6.51
N GLY A 533 16.12 -4.01 6.74
CA GLY A 533 16.73 -5.32 6.97
C GLY A 533 17.35 -5.52 8.36
N ALA A 534 17.43 -4.48 9.19
CA ALA A 534 18.02 -4.54 10.52
C ALA A 534 16.97 -4.93 11.58
N PHE A 535 16.42 -6.13 11.48
CA PHE A 535 15.39 -6.64 12.39
C PHE A 535 15.77 -6.46 13.86
N PRO A 536 14.78 -6.27 14.76
CA PRO A 536 15.02 -6.32 16.20
C PRO A 536 15.59 -7.69 16.60
N THR A 537 16.34 -7.75 17.70
CA THR A 537 17.11 -8.94 18.09
C THR A 537 16.28 -10.21 18.18
N TRP A 538 15.03 -10.11 18.70
CA TRP A 538 14.16 -11.26 18.83
C TRP A 538 13.74 -11.85 17.47
N LEU A 539 13.64 -11.00 16.43
CA LEU A 539 13.21 -11.37 15.08
C LEU A 539 14.39 -11.62 14.12
N ALA A 540 15.61 -11.26 14.50
CA ALA A 540 16.78 -11.46 13.67
C ALA A 540 17.03 -12.96 13.40
N PRO A 541 17.18 -13.39 12.13
CA PRO A 541 17.42 -14.82 11.79
C PRO A 541 18.73 -15.34 12.38
N VAL A 542 19.72 -14.46 12.58
CA VAL A 542 20.97 -14.68 13.31
C VAL A 542 21.07 -13.55 14.32
N GLN A 543 21.06 -13.88 15.62
CA GLN A 543 21.11 -12.88 16.71
C GLN A 543 22.55 -12.46 17.03
N ALA A 544 23.48 -13.41 16.95
CA ALA A 544 24.89 -13.12 17.16
C ALA A 544 25.78 -13.94 16.23
N VAL A 545 26.90 -13.33 15.82
CA VAL A 545 27.99 -14.07 15.17
C VAL A 545 29.21 -14.09 16.10
N ILE A 546 29.85 -15.24 16.24
CA ILE A 546 31.07 -15.41 16.99
C ILE A 546 32.24 -15.27 16.01
N ILE A 547 33.17 -14.38 16.33
CA ILE A 547 34.29 -13.99 15.47
C ILE A 547 35.60 -14.38 16.18
N PRO A 548 36.15 -15.58 15.91
CA PRO A 548 37.48 -15.94 16.41
C PRO A 548 38.55 -15.08 15.72
N ILE A 549 39.48 -14.53 16.52
CA ILE A 549 40.56 -13.68 16.02
C ILE A 549 41.55 -14.50 15.18
N SER A 550 41.75 -15.77 15.54
CA SER A 550 42.60 -16.72 14.81
C SER A 550 42.11 -18.16 15.01
N ASP A 551 42.63 -19.10 14.21
CA ASP A 551 42.21 -20.52 14.22
C ASP A 551 42.38 -21.20 15.59
N ARG A 552 43.33 -20.78 16.41
CA ARG A 552 43.53 -21.31 17.79
C ARG A 552 42.36 -21.01 18.73
N HIS A 553 41.46 -20.05 18.36
CA HIS A 553 40.29 -19.71 19.16
C HIS A 553 39.01 -20.40 18.66
N LEU A 554 39.10 -21.29 17.65
CA LEU A 554 37.95 -22.01 17.10
C LEU A 554 37.30 -22.94 18.12
N ASP A 555 38.10 -23.60 18.96
CA ASP A 555 37.57 -24.49 19.98
C ASP A 555 36.75 -23.71 21.00
N TYR A 556 37.28 -22.60 21.52
CA TYR A 556 36.54 -21.73 22.42
C TYR A 556 35.31 -21.10 21.78
N ALA A 557 35.40 -20.69 20.51
CA ALA A 557 34.24 -20.20 19.75
C ALA A 557 33.14 -21.28 19.62
N GLY A 558 33.52 -22.55 19.49
CA GLY A 558 32.62 -23.72 19.50
C GLY A 558 31.94 -23.92 20.85
N GLU A 559 32.67 -23.74 21.96
CA GLU A 559 32.13 -23.82 23.32
C GLU A 559 31.09 -22.68 23.55
N VAL A 560 31.45 -21.45 23.21
CA VAL A 560 30.54 -20.28 23.30
C VAL A 560 29.30 -20.51 22.45
N ARG A 561 29.45 -20.99 21.20
CA ARG A 561 28.32 -21.35 20.35
C ARG A 561 27.38 -22.36 21.02
N SER A 562 27.96 -23.40 21.63
CA SER A 562 27.18 -24.45 22.28
C SER A 562 26.39 -23.93 23.48
N GLN A 563 27.01 -23.07 24.30
CA GLN A 563 26.33 -22.42 25.44
C GLN A 563 25.16 -21.52 24.96
N LEU A 564 25.41 -20.68 23.95
CA LEU A 564 24.38 -19.79 23.40
C LEU A 564 23.23 -20.57 22.73
N ALA A 565 23.55 -21.65 22.00
CA ALA A 565 22.56 -22.52 21.39
C ALA A 565 21.72 -23.27 22.46
N ALA A 566 22.32 -23.70 23.59
CA ALA A 566 21.59 -24.27 24.71
C ALA A 566 20.62 -23.28 25.37
N ALA A 567 20.90 -21.96 25.28
CA ALA A 567 20.02 -20.88 25.67
C ALA A 567 19.01 -20.46 24.55
N ASN A 568 18.87 -21.27 23.50
CA ASN A 568 18.00 -21.03 22.32
C ASN A 568 18.34 -19.76 21.51
N LEU A 569 19.59 -19.26 21.59
CA LEU A 569 20.02 -18.16 20.74
C LEU A 569 20.43 -18.69 19.35
N ARG A 570 20.08 -17.92 18.33
CA ARG A 570 20.44 -18.20 16.93
C ARG A 570 21.81 -17.59 16.62
N VAL A 571 22.82 -18.44 16.59
CA VAL A 571 24.23 -18.00 16.47
C VAL A 571 24.95 -18.70 15.34
N GLU A 572 25.89 -18.00 14.72
CA GLU A 572 26.83 -18.51 13.71
C GLU A 572 28.27 -18.27 14.16
N VAL A 573 29.22 -19.09 13.68
CA VAL A 573 30.65 -18.88 13.86
C VAL A 573 31.27 -18.52 12.52
N TYR A 574 31.94 -17.40 12.42
CA TYR A 574 32.72 -17.03 11.23
C TYR A 574 34.13 -17.62 11.30
N ALA A 575 34.20 -18.92 10.98
CA ALA A 575 35.41 -19.72 11.06
C ALA A 575 36.41 -19.48 9.90
N ASP A 576 35.98 -18.79 8.84
CA ASP A 576 36.81 -18.54 7.64
C ASP A 576 38.12 -17.85 8.02
N ASN A 577 39.22 -18.18 7.32
CA ASN A 577 40.51 -17.54 7.52
C ASN A 577 40.56 -16.15 6.87
N GLU A 578 39.75 -15.23 7.41
CA GLU A 578 39.64 -13.83 6.99
C GLU A 578 40.05 -12.89 8.14
N PRO A 579 40.60 -11.71 7.83
CA PRO A 579 40.88 -10.70 8.85
C PRO A 579 39.61 -10.32 9.64
N MET A 580 39.75 -10.12 10.96
CA MET A 580 38.66 -9.74 11.86
C MET A 580 37.81 -8.58 11.33
N ARG A 581 38.46 -7.54 10.75
CA ARG A 581 37.73 -6.39 10.15
C ARG A 581 36.78 -6.80 9.01
N VAL A 582 37.17 -7.83 8.23
CA VAL A 582 36.33 -8.35 7.12
C VAL A 582 35.16 -9.11 7.68
N LYS A 583 35.37 -9.96 8.70
CA LYS A 583 34.30 -10.68 9.40
C LYS A 583 33.30 -9.72 10.05
N ILE A 584 33.77 -8.63 10.68
CA ILE A 584 32.93 -7.58 11.25
C ILE A 584 32.13 -6.89 10.15
N ALA A 585 32.76 -6.48 9.04
CA ALA A 585 32.07 -5.85 7.92
C ALA A 585 31.00 -6.78 7.29
N LYS A 586 31.29 -8.08 7.16
CA LYS A 586 30.35 -9.10 6.71
C LYS A 586 29.12 -9.20 7.65
N ALA A 587 29.35 -9.24 8.98
CA ALA A 587 28.27 -9.28 9.96
C ALA A 587 27.41 -7.99 9.95
N GLN A 588 28.04 -6.83 9.80
CA GLN A 588 27.35 -5.55 9.65
C GLN A 588 26.52 -5.49 8.35
N GLY A 589 27.07 -5.99 7.25
CA GLY A 589 26.34 -6.11 5.97
C GLY A 589 25.11 -7.02 6.09
N GLN A 590 25.22 -8.12 6.84
CA GLN A 590 24.12 -9.03 7.17
C GLN A 590 23.20 -8.52 8.29
N LYS A 591 23.39 -7.28 8.78
CA LYS A 591 22.57 -6.61 9.81
C LYS A 591 22.46 -7.39 11.12
N VAL A 592 23.44 -8.24 11.44
CA VAL A 592 23.43 -9.06 12.67
C VAL A 592 23.46 -8.15 13.89
N PRO A 593 22.56 -8.34 14.89
CA PRO A 593 22.50 -7.51 16.10
C PRO A 593 23.79 -7.47 16.90
N TYR A 594 24.42 -8.65 17.11
CA TYR A 594 25.59 -8.79 17.95
C TYR A 594 26.74 -9.51 17.26
N MET A 595 27.96 -9.03 17.50
CA MET A 595 29.21 -9.66 17.10
C MET A 595 30.02 -9.96 18.34
N LEU A 596 30.36 -11.23 18.58
CA LEU A 596 31.08 -11.72 19.73
C LEU A 596 32.52 -12.05 19.31
N VAL A 597 33.44 -11.16 19.63
CA VAL A 597 34.85 -11.34 19.31
C VAL A 597 35.49 -12.21 20.40
N VAL A 598 36.22 -13.25 20.00
CA VAL A 598 36.93 -14.15 20.92
C VAL A 598 38.41 -14.26 20.55
N GLY A 599 39.25 -13.93 21.51
CA GLY A 599 40.70 -14.00 21.43
C GLY A 599 41.30 -14.65 22.68
N ASP A 600 42.61 -14.49 22.89
CA ASP A 600 43.31 -15.09 24.04
C ASP A 600 42.72 -14.63 25.38
N LYS A 601 42.45 -13.32 25.51
CA LYS A 601 41.93 -12.73 26.75
C LYS A 601 40.55 -13.25 27.10
N GLU A 602 39.68 -13.33 26.09
CA GLU A 602 38.30 -13.83 26.23
C GLU A 602 38.31 -15.32 26.58
N ALA A 603 39.16 -16.12 25.92
CA ALA A 603 39.27 -17.55 26.19
C ALA A 603 39.81 -17.84 27.59
N GLU A 604 40.82 -17.09 28.06
CA GLU A 604 41.37 -17.23 29.40
C GLU A 604 40.40 -16.79 30.52
N ALA A 605 39.60 -15.76 30.24
CA ALA A 605 38.64 -15.21 31.19
C ALA A 605 37.24 -15.86 31.14
N GLY A 606 36.95 -16.72 30.18
CA GLY A 606 35.61 -17.29 29.96
C GLY A 606 34.57 -16.24 29.53
N THR A 607 34.99 -15.20 28.80
CA THR A 607 34.16 -14.06 28.38
C THR A 607 34.09 -13.94 26.86
N VAL A 608 33.27 -13.02 26.37
CA VAL A 608 33.19 -12.62 24.96
C VAL A 608 33.29 -11.10 24.85
N GLY A 609 34.05 -10.60 23.88
CA GLY A 609 34.08 -9.19 23.52
C GLY A 609 32.87 -8.83 22.68
N VAL A 610 31.93 -8.04 23.20
CA VAL A 610 30.64 -7.79 22.58
C VAL A 610 30.64 -6.48 21.81
N ARG A 611 30.23 -6.57 20.55
CA ARG A 611 29.92 -5.41 19.71
C ARG A 611 28.44 -5.46 19.31
N GLU A 612 27.72 -4.42 19.64
CA GLU A 612 26.32 -4.25 19.25
C GLU A 612 26.26 -3.46 17.94
N ARG A 613 25.27 -3.74 17.10
CA ARG A 613 25.12 -3.20 15.73
C ARG A 613 25.13 -1.68 15.67
N THR A 614 24.47 -1.01 16.63
CA THR A 614 24.31 0.45 16.66
C THR A 614 25.30 1.14 17.61
N GLN A 615 25.62 0.54 18.75
CA GLN A 615 26.48 1.13 19.79
C GLN A 615 27.97 0.86 19.57
N GLY A 616 28.30 -0.10 18.71
CA GLY A 616 29.69 -0.53 18.51
C GLY A 616 30.17 -1.44 19.63
N ASP A 617 31.45 -1.23 20.05
CA ASP A 617 32.07 -2.02 21.11
C ASP A 617 31.50 -1.64 22.48
N ILE A 618 30.86 -2.58 23.15
CA ILE A 618 30.27 -2.41 24.49
C ILE A 618 31.01 -3.17 25.59
N GLY A 619 32.20 -3.69 25.27
CA GLY A 619 33.10 -4.34 26.23
C GLY A 619 32.97 -5.84 26.30
N ALA A 620 33.77 -6.46 27.14
CA ALA A 620 33.74 -7.89 27.41
C ALA A 620 32.77 -8.21 28.55
N MET A 621 32.03 -9.34 28.40
CA MET A 621 31.11 -9.83 29.43
C MET A 621 31.10 -11.37 29.45
N ALA A 622 30.63 -11.95 30.56
CA ALA A 622 30.43 -13.39 30.66
C ALA A 622 29.32 -13.86 29.67
N VAL A 623 29.38 -15.11 29.19
CA VAL A 623 28.41 -15.66 28.25
C VAL A 623 26.99 -15.60 28.83
N ASP A 624 26.82 -15.92 30.12
CA ASP A 624 25.51 -15.88 30.79
C ASP A 624 24.95 -14.45 30.92
N GLU A 625 25.80 -13.47 31.10
CA GLU A 625 25.43 -12.05 31.11
C GLU A 625 24.94 -11.62 29.72
N PHE A 626 25.62 -12.06 28.67
CA PHE A 626 25.18 -11.82 27.29
C PHE A 626 23.84 -12.49 27.00
N VAL A 627 23.62 -13.74 27.44
CA VAL A 627 22.31 -14.43 27.33
C VAL A 627 21.23 -13.63 28.02
N SER A 628 21.47 -13.16 29.23
CA SER A 628 20.51 -12.34 30.00
C SER A 628 20.18 -11.03 29.29
N ARG A 629 21.19 -10.40 28.68
CA ARG A 629 21.02 -9.17 27.89
C ARG A 629 20.09 -9.40 26.68
N VAL A 630 20.36 -10.44 25.90
CA VAL A 630 19.53 -10.78 24.73
C VAL A 630 18.11 -11.15 25.14
N ALA A 631 17.96 -11.88 26.26
CA ALA A 631 16.64 -12.25 26.78
C ALA A 631 15.78 -11.02 27.17
N ALA A 632 16.41 -9.93 27.62
CA ALA A 632 15.70 -8.69 27.93
C ALA A 632 15.19 -7.94 26.66
N GLU A 633 15.68 -8.29 25.48
CA GLU A 633 15.25 -7.72 24.19
C GLU A 633 14.18 -8.57 23.48
N LEU A 634 13.71 -9.64 24.11
CA LEU A 634 12.59 -10.41 23.57
C LEU A 634 11.30 -9.57 23.61
N PRO A 635 10.36 -9.80 22.68
CA PRO A 635 9.07 -9.13 22.76
C PRO A 635 8.41 -9.47 24.10
N PRO A 636 7.50 -8.63 24.62
CA PRO A 636 6.71 -8.99 25.78
C PRO A 636 6.16 -10.39 25.54
N SER A 637 6.37 -11.29 26.50
CA SER A 637 5.82 -12.65 26.40
C SER A 637 4.31 -12.55 26.18
N ALA A 638 3.85 -13.17 25.11
CA ALA A 638 2.43 -13.38 24.90
C ALA A 638 1.79 -14.06 26.12
#